data_abd3ab1c17babfca9b1a19e915859b63
#
_entry.id   abd3ab1c17babfca9b1a19e915859b63
#
_cell.length_a   1.000
_cell.length_b   1.000
_cell.length_c   1.000
_cell.angle_alpha   90.00
_cell.angle_beta   90.00
_cell.angle_gamma   90.00
#
_symmetry.space_group_name_H-M   'P 1'
#
loop_
_entity.id
_entity.type
_entity.pdbx_description
1 polymer ?
#
loop_
_entity_poly.entity_id
_entity_poly.type
_entity_poly.pdbx_seq_one_letter_code
_entity_poly.pdbx_strand_id
1 'polypeptide(L)'
;MDRLLYGVAYYDEYMPCDRLDKDVEMIKAAGINLVRIAESTWSTCEPQEGVFDFSHVTRVLDAMEAAGISVIIGTPTYAIPTWMVKSHPDVLATTKRGPGIYGARQIMDITHPVYRYYGERVIRKLMEVSAHRKCVIGFQLDNETKYYDTAGKNVQEQFVKYLRTKFNDDLDAMNQAFGLDYWSNRINAWEDFPDVRGTINGSLGAEFQKFQRTLVDDYLQWQADIVKEYAREDQFITHNFDFDWRGYSYGVQPMVDHKHAAKALTVAGADIYHPTQDELTGAEISYGGDSTRSLKEDNYFVLETEAQGFPGWVPYDGQLRLQAFSHLASGANMVEYWHWHSIHNSLETYWKGLLSHDFKENDTYRSAKVIGKEFAELGSHLVNLKKHNKVGFLVSNEAQTALDWFPIDGTAGGGGACKYNDVVRYVYDQLYKLNVECDFLWPETESFDRYDLLVVPALYAAPESLLQKINDYVAAGGHLFTTFKTGFTDENLKVFHDSQPHILDQCLGISYSHFTFPKEVKLSGETYHCEDNELKNFMELVNPEGAQVLASYDHYNWKRYAAVTRNAYGKGTATYLGCWTGDAMLREILTDVLKDAGLWGMEQEVEFPVIIKKGTNDLGKEVVYYLNYSPEVRNVIYHGTDGEELFGKAAVTDGQVLEIGGWDLKIVER
;
A
#
# COMPACT_ATOMS: atom_id res chain seq x y z
N MET A 1 5.24 -9.21 19.69
CA MET A 1 6.50 -8.50 20.05
C MET A 1 6.42 -8.06 21.51
N ASP A 2 7.57 -7.86 22.17
CA ASP A 2 7.59 -7.50 23.61
C ASP A 2 7.55 -5.98 23.86
N ARG A 3 7.82 -5.20 22.83
CA ARG A 3 7.86 -3.73 22.89
C ARG A 3 7.63 -3.10 21.53
N LEU A 4 7.25 -1.84 21.54
CA LEU A 4 7.25 -1.02 20.32
C LEU A 4 8.69 -0.75 19.86
N LEU A 5 8.91 -0.81 18.56
CA LEU A 5 10.14 -0.40 17.91
C LEU A 5 10.00 1.04 17.39
N TYR A 6 10.96 1.87 17.74
CA TYR A 6 11.03 3.27 17.33
C TYR A 6 12.41 3.53 16.75
N GLY A 7 12.47 3.80 15.45
CA GLY A 7 13.70 3.70 14.69
C GLY A 7 13.98 4.83 13.72
N VAL A 8 15.18 4.76 13.16
CA VAL A 8 15.66 5.59 12.05
C VAL A 8 16.54 4.77 11.11
N ALA A 9 16.48 5.05 9.82
CA ALA A 9 17.53 4.65 8.89
C ALA A 9 18.81 5.45 9.21
N TYR A 10 19.94 4.74 9.34
CA TYR A 10 21.21 5.32 9.78
C TYR A 10 22.36 4.90 8.88
N TYR A 11 23.10 5.87 8.36
CA TYR A 11 24.21 5.62 7.44
C TYR A 11 25.45 6.39 7.89
N ASP A 12 26.34 5.73 8.62
CA ASP A 12 27.63 6.29 9.05
C ASP A 12 28.49 6.71 7.83
N GLU A 13 28.40 5.93 6.75
CA GLU A 13 29.10 6.16 5.49
C GLU A 13 28.61 7.39 4.71
N TYR A 14 27.47 7.96 5.03
CA TYR A 14 26.95 9.20 4.42
C TYR A 14 27.27 10.45 5.23
N MET A 15 27.87 10.29 6.41
CA MET A 15 28.22 11.41 7.27
C MET A 15 29.34 12.26 6.68
N PRO A 16 29.23 13.58 6.69
CA PRO A 16 30.30 14.48 6.22
C PRO A 16 31.47 14.55 7.19
N CYS A 17 31.33 14.03 8.41
CA CYS A 17 32.35 13.99 9.45
C CYS A 17 32.06 12.84 10.42
N ASP A 18 33.04 12.39 11.17
CA ASP A 18 32.87 11.36 12.19
C ASP A 18 31.98 11.87 13.34
N ARG A 19 30.86 11.19 13.57
CA ARG A 19 29.83 11.58 14.54
C ARG A 19 29.25 10.41 15.34
N LEU A 20 29.69 9.18 15.08
CA LEU A 20 28.99 7.98 15.58
C LEU A 20 28.69 8.05 17.07
N ASP A 21 29.67 8.40 17.92
CA ASP A 21 29.48 8.50 19.36
C ASP A 21 28.42 9.55 19.74
N LYS A 22 28.44 10.70 19.06
CA LYS A 22 27.47 11.77 19.29
C LYS A 22 26.07 11.38 18.81
N ASP A 23 26.00 10.69 17.69
CA ASP A 23 24.72 10.21 17.16
C ASP A 23 24.11 9.15 18.05
N VAL A 24 24.89 8.21 18.57
CA VAL A 24 24.42 7.22 19.56
C VAL A 24 23.88 7.90 20.82
N GLU A 25 24.58 8.94 21.33
CA GLU A 25 24.09 9.74 22.46
C GLU A 25 22.72 10.37 22.15
N MET A 26 22.59 11.00 20.99
CA MET A 26 21.36 11.68 20.60
C MET A 26 20.21 10.71 20.27
N ILE A 27 20.50 9.58 19.64
CA ILE A 27 19.54 8.49 19.37
C ILE A 27 18.94 8.00 20.70
N LYS A 28 19.77 7.70 21.68
CA LYS A 28 19.31 7.29 23.03
C LYS A 28 18.52 8.38 23.72
N ALA A 29 18.97 9.64 23.64
CA ALA A 29 18.25 10.77 24.24
C ALA A 29 16.88 11.02 23.61
N ALA A 30 16.69 10.59 22.36
CA ALA A 30 15.40 10.63 21.68
C ALA A 30 14.48 9.43 22.01
N GLY A 31 14.94 8.46 22.82
CA GLY A 31 14.19 7.24 23.09
C GLY A 31 14.11 6.28 21.89
N ILE A 32 14.90 6.53 20.86
CA ILE A 32 15.02 5.67 19.69
C ILE A 32 15.76 4.39 20.11
N ASN A 33 15.18 3.24 19.82
CA ASN A 33 15.67 1.93 20.25
C ASN A 33 16.08 1.01 19.08
N LEU A 34 16.04 1.54 17.85
CA LEU A 34 16.26 0.79 16.62
C LEU A 34 16.97 1.66 15.58
N VAL A 35 17.90 1.06 14.83
CA VAL A 35 18.41 1.62 13.58
C VAL A 35 18.39 0.56 12.48
N ARG A 36 18.19 1.00 11.23
CA ARG A 36 18.35 0.17 10.02
C ARG A 36 19.58 0.64 9.28
N ILE A 37 20.41 -0.32 8.82
CA ILE A 37 21.68 -0.05 8.15
C ILE A 37 21.93 -1.02 7.01
N ALA A 38 22.86 -0.68 6.15
CA ALA A 38 23.56 -1.51 5.15
C ALA A 38 22.86 -1.72 3.81
N GLU A 39 21.56 -1.49 3.64
CA GLU A 39 20.83 -1.84 2.40
C GLU A 39 21.36 -1.11 1.14
N SER A 40 22.06 0.00 1.28
CA SER A 40 22.55 0.83 0.15
C SER A 40 24.06 0.76 -0.09
N THR A 41 24.77 -0.16 0.55
CA THR A 41 26.23 -0.03 0.72
C THR A 41 27.07 -1.08 -0.02
N TRP A 42 26.56 -1.71 -1.08
CA TRP A 42 27.31 -2.75 -1.80
C TRP A 42 28.70 -2.30 -2.25
N SER A 43 28.81 -1.12 -2.88
CA SER A 43 30.11 -0.60 -3.32
C SER A 43 31.12 -0.36 -2.19
N THR A 44 30.62 -0.07 -0.97
CA THR A 44 31.46 0.07 0.23
C THR A 44 31.83 -1.28 0.80
N CYS A 45 30.87 -2.23 0.84
CA CYS A 45 31.10 -3.59 1.29
C CYS A 45 32.01 -4.40 0.37
N GLU A 46 31.99 -4.12 -0.95
CA GLU A 46 32.80 -4.80 -1.97
C GLU A 46 33.35 -3.77 -2.95
N PRO A 47 34.40 -3.01 -2.55
CA PRO A 47 34.99 -1.93 -3.37
C PRO A 47 35.61 -2.44 -4.66
N GLN A 48 36.04 -3.68 -4.72
CA GLN A 48 36.53 -4.38 -5.91
C GLN A 48 35.98 -5.81 -5.90
N GLU A 49 35.83 -6.40 -7.06
CA GLU A 49 35.34 -7.75 -7.19
C GLU A 49 36.08 -8.74 -6.28
N GLY A 50 35.36 -9.38 -5.34
CA GLY A 50 35.90 -10.34 -4.38
C GLY A 50 36.72 -9.76 -3.23
N VAL A 51 36.86 -8.42 -3.14
CA VAL A 51 37.50 -7.75 -2.01
C VAL A 51 36.44 -7.15 -1.12
N PHE A 52 36.29 -7.67 0.10
CA PHE A 52 35.23 -7.27 1.02
C PHE A 52 35.79 -6.41 2.15
N ASP A 53 35.07 -5.32 2.48
CA ASP A 53 35.32 -4.45 3.63
C ASP A 53 34.00 -4.12 4.32
N PHE A 54 33.76 -4.70 5.48
CA PHE A 54 32.60 -4.46 6.34
C PHE A 54 32.92 -3.60 7.56
N SER A 55 34.03 -2.88 7.55
CA SER A 55 34.50 -2.08 8.69
C SER A 55 33.46 -1.05 9.14
N HIS A 56 32.77 -0.39 8.20
CA HIS A 56 31.71 0.56 8.52
C HIS A 56 30.49 -0.12 9.17
N VAL A 57 30.08 -1.30 8.70
CA VAL A 57 28.97 -2.06 9.28
C VAL A 57 29.34 -2.52 10.69
N THR A 58 30.50 -3.14 10.87
CA THR A 58 30.92 -3.67 12.18
C THR A 58 31.14 -2.56 13.20
N ARG A 59 31.67 -1.40 12.79
CA ARG A 59 31.79 -0.22 13.64
C ARG A 59 30.43 0.24 14.19
N VAL A 60 29.42 0.34 13.35
CA VAL A 60 28.05 0.71 13.78
C VAL A 60 27.46 -0.36 14.67
N LEU A 61 27.61 -1.65 14.32
CA LEU A 61 27.13 -2.77 15.15
C LEU A 61 27.74 -2.76 16.55
N ASP A 62 29.05 -2.50 16.66
CA ASP A 62 29.74 -2.41 17.96
C ASP A 62 29.18 -1.29 18.83
N ALA A 63 28.98 -0.10 18.24
CA ALA A 63 28.43 1.05 18.94
C ALA A 63 26.97 0.84 19.39
N MET A 64 26.12 0.31 18.51
CA MET A 64 24.71 0.07 18.80
C MET A 64 24.53 -1.05 19.83
N GLU A 65 25.33 -2.12 19.74
CA GLU A 65 25.31 -3.22 20.72
C GLU A 65 25.73 -2.72 22.11
N ALA A 66 26.78 -1.93 22.20
CA ALA A 66 27.22 -1.32 23.45
C ALA A 66 26.19 -0.35 24.04
N ALA A 67 25.42 0.32 23.19
CA ALA A 67 24.37 1.26 23.58
C ALA A 67 23.04 0.59 23.93
N GLY A 68 22.86 -0.70 23.61
CA GLY A 68 21.59 -1.43 23.77
C GLY A 68 20.54 -1.05 22.74
N ILE A 69 20.96 -0.57 21.56
CA ILE A 69 20.09 -0.22 20.43
C ILE A 69 20.02 -1.42 19.48
N SER A 70 18.81 -1.78 19.08
CA SER A 70 18.56 -2.86 18.11
C SER A 70 18.93 -2.43 16.69
N VAL A 71 19.27 -3.41 15.85
CA VAL A 71 19.66 -3.16 14.45
C VAL A 71 18.85 -4.05 13.50
N ILE A 72 18.36 -3.48 12.41
CA ILE A 72 17.92 -4.20 11.21
C ILE A 72 19.03 -4.11 10.18
N ILE A 73 19.44 -5.23 9.62
CA ILE A 73 20.40 -5.30 8.52
C ILE A 73 19.64 -5.38 7.20
N GLY A 74 19.86 -4.44 6.30
CA GLY A 74 19.35 -4.50 4.94
C GLY A 74 20.34 -5.20 4.00
N THR A 75 19.83 -6.03 3.07
CA THR A 75 20.67 -6.62 2.01
C THR A 75 21.02 -5.56 0.97
N PRO A 76 22.29 -5.38 0.57
CA PRO A 76 22.73 -4.18 -0.16
C PRO A 76 22.56 -4.32 -1.68
N THR A 77 21.48 -4.89 -2.15
CA THR A 77 21.36 -5.39 -3.53
C THR A 77 20.74 -4.41 -4.52
N TYR A 78 20.07 -3.36 -4.05
CA TYR A 78 19.34 -2.44 -4.95
C TYR A 78 20.24 -1.39 -5.64
N ALA A 79 21.51 -1.24 -5.21
CA ALA A 79 22.48 -0.32 -5.77
C ALA A 79 23.78 -1.06 -6.10
N ILE A 80 23.99 -1.39 -7.37
CA ILE A 80 25.09 -2.23 -7.83
C ILE A 80 26.42 -1.45 -7.95
N PRO A 81 27.58 -2.11 -7.70
CA PRO A 81 28.88 -1.45 -7.79
C PRO A 81 29.34 -1.23 -9.24
N THR A 82 30.17 -0.20 -9.43
CA THR A 82 30.71 0.20 -10.75
C THR A 82 31.53 -0.89 -11.42
N TRP A 83 32.30 -1.68 -10.65
CA TRP A 83 33.10 -2.76 -11.19
C TRP A 83 32.23 -3.84 -11.89
N MET A 84 31.03 -4.10 -11.35
CA MET A 84 30.11 -5.07 -11.94
C MET A 84 29.62 -4.60 -13.32
N VAL A 85 29.18 -3.36 -13.42
CA VAL A 85 28.68 -2.80 -14.69
C VAL A 85 29.78 -2.69 -15.73
N LYS A 86 31.02 -2.41 -15.30
CA LYS A 86 32.17 -2.36 -16.20
C LYS A 86 32.51 -3.75 -16.78
N SER A 87 32.46 -4.78 -15.95
CA SER A 87 32.79 -6.16 -16.36
C SER A 87 31.62 -6.86 -17.05
N HIS A 88 30.38 -6.52 -16.66
CA HIS A 88 29.14 -7.15 -17.11
C HIS A 88 28.06 -6.10 -17.41
N PRO A 89 28.21 -5.29 -18.49
CA PRO A 89 27.27 -4.19 -18.77
C PRO A 89 25.83 -4.67 -19.05
N ASP A 90 25.66 -5.93 -19.39
CA ASP A 90 24.36 -6.59 -19.61
C ASP A 90 23.58 -6.89 -18.34
N VAL A 91 24.15 -6.65 -17.13
CA VAL A 91 23.38 -6.67 -15.87
C VAL A 91 22.39 -5.50 -15.77
N LEU A 92 22.63 -4.42 -16.52
CA LEU A 92 21.70 -3.30 -16.56
C LEU A 92 20.41 -3.67 -17.25
N ALA A 93 19.28 -3.29 -16.64
CA ALA A 93 17.97 -3.54 -17.17
C ALA A 93 17.76 -2.84 -18.52
N THR A 94 17.16 -3.52 -19.47
CA THR A 94 16.63 -2.92 -20.70
C THR A 94 15.12 -2.69 -20.51
N THR A 95 14.68 -1.45 -20.68
CA THR A 95 13.29 -1.04 -20.53
C THR A 95 12.68 -0.66 -21.89
N LYS A 96 11.42 -0.21 -21.91
CA LYS A 96 10.81 0.38 -23.11
C LYS A 96 11.61 1.59 -23.66
N ARG A 97 12.37 2.28 -22.80
CA ARG A 97 13.22 3.44 -23.17
C ARG A 97 14.58 3.03 -23.72
N GLY A 98 14.92 1.74 -23.70
CA GLY A 98 16.21 1.20 -24.12
C GLY A 98 17.06 0.70 -22.95
N PRO A 99 18.35 0.41 -23.19
CA PRO A 99 19.27 -0.07 -22.16
C PRO A 99 19.43 0.95 -21.03
N GLY A 100 19.50 0.48 -19.81
CA GLY A 100 19.78 1.29 -18.63
C GLY A 100 21.19 1.89 -18.70
N ILE A 101 21.37 3.02 -18.01
CA ILE A 101 22.66 3.70 -17.88
C ILE A 101 23.00 3.74 -16.40
N TYR A 102 24.22 3.34 -16.05
CA TYR A 102 24.71 3.38 -14.67
C TYR A 102 24.66 4.80 -14.08
N GLY A 103 24.32 4.90 -12.81
CA GLY A 103 24.29 6.15 -12.04
C GLY A 103 23.02 6.36 -11.24
N ALA A 104 21.95 5.60 -11.51
CA ALA A 104 20.78 5.53 -10.68
C ALA A 104 20.79 4.23 -9.83
N ARG A 105 20.02 4.22 -8.73
CA ARG A 105 19.71 2.97 -8.01
C ARG A 105 18.70 2.15 -8.81
N GLN A 106 18.55 0.84 -8.51
CA GLN A 106 17.49 -0.01 -9.03
C GLN A 106 17.45 -0.08 -10.57
N ILE A 107 18.61 -0.23 -11.18
CA ILE A 107 18.77 -0.20 -12.64
C ILE A 107 19.20 -1.54 -13.23
N MET A 108 19.25 -2.59 -12.44
CA MET A 108 19.66 -3.93 -12.82
C MET A 108 18.49 -4.81 -13.24
N ASP A 109 18.77 -5.80 -14.09
CA ASP A 109 17.87 -6.93 -14.32
C ASP A 109 17.97 -7.90 -13.14
N ILE A 110 16.94 -7.91 -12.28
CA ILE A 110 16.89 -8.76 -11.08
C ILE A 110 16.88 -10.26 -11.39
N THR A 111 16.69 -10.65 -12.64
CA THR A 111 16.74 -12.05 -13.10
C THR A 111 18.09 -12.42 -13.72
N HIS A 112 18.99 -11.45 -13.91
CA HIS A 112 20.27 -11.70 -14.60
C HIS A 112 21.17 -12.63 -13.79
N PRO A 113 21.66 -13.74 -14.35
CA PRO A 113 22.39 -14.75 -13.58
C PRO A 113 23.71 -14.25 -12.97
N VAL A 114 24.41 -13.33 -13.63
CA VAL A 114 25.63 -12.72 -13.08
C VAL A 114 25.29 -11.81 -11.90
N TYR A 115 24.24 -10.99 -12.03
CA TYR A 115 23.76 -10.18 -10.92
C TYR A 115 23.37 -11.05 -9.71
N ARG A 116 22.61 -12.13 -9.95
CA ARG A 116 22.20 -13.08 -8.90
C ARG A 116 23.40 -13.73 -8.22
N TYR A 117 24.41 -14.13 -8.99
CA TYR A 117 25.64 -14.72 -8.46
C TYR A 117 26.39 -13.76 -7.51
N TYR A 118 26.59 -12.52 -7.91
CA TYR A 118 27.25 -11.52 -7.08
C TYR A 118 26.39 -11.03 -5.92
N GLY A 119 25.09 -10.90 -6.12
CA GLY A 119 24.14 -10.56 -5.09
C GLY A 119 24.09 -11.59 -3.96
N GLU A 120 24.01 -12.87 -4.29
CA GLU A 120 24.12 -13.94 -3.30
C GLU A 120 25.45 -13.88 -2.54
N ARG A 121 26.54 -13.65 -3.23
CA ARG A 121 27.87 -13.58 -2.62
C ARG A 121 27.97 -12.44 -1.60
N VAL A 122 27.51 -11.24 -1.92
CA VAL A 122 27.57 -10.11 -0.98
C VAL A 122 26.62 -10.30 0.19
N ILE A 123 25.41 -10.84 -0.04
CA ILE A 123 24.47 -11.15 1.05
C ILE A 123 25.13 -12.13 2.03
N ARG A 124 25.67 -13.25 1.54
CA ARG A 124 26.32 -14.25 2.40
C ARG A 124 27.46 -13.64 3.23
N LYS A 125 28.31 -12.82 2.60
CA LYS A 125 29.41 -12.14 3.28
C LYS A 125 28.92 -11.14 4.34
N LEU A 126 27.87 -10.41 4.08
CA LEU A 126 27.26 -9.51 5.08
C LEU A 126 26.65 -10.31 6.24
N MET A 127 25.97 -11.41 5.96
CA MET A 127 25.38 -12.28 7.00
C MET A 127 26.45 -12.91 7.89
N GLU A 128 27.62 -13.32 7.34
CA GLU A 128 28.76 -13.86 8.11
C GLU A 128 29.21 -12.90 9.22
N VAL A 129 29.16 -11.58 8.98
CA VAL A 129 29.64 -10.56 9.95
C VAL A 129 28.56 -9.98 10.83
N SER A 130 27.27 -10.13 10.46
CA SER A 130 26.16 -9.42 11.13
C SER A 130 25.16 -10.32 11.83
N ALA A 131 24.79 -11.49 11.25
CA ALA A 131 23.64 -12.25 11.70
C ALA A 131 23.75 -12.78 13.14
N HIS A 132 24.95 -13.08 13.60
CA HIS A 132 25.18 -13.59 14.95
C HIS A 132 25.22 -12.52 16.05
N ARG A 133 25.22 -11.23 15.67
CA ARG A 133 25.27 -10.10 16.61
C ARG A 133 23.98 -10.01 17.42
N LYS A 134 24.10 -9.76 18.73
CA LYS A 134 22.94 -9.70 19.63
C LYS A 134 22.01 -8.52 19.33
N CYS A 135 22.59 -7.40 18.91
CA CYS A 135 21.81 -6.21 18.54
C CYS A 135 21.01 -6.41 17.26
N VAL A 136 21.37 -7.35 16.37
CA VAL A 136 20.63 -7.60 15.13
C VAL A 136 19.38 -8.41 15.42
N ILE A 137 18.22 -7.78 15.23
CA ILE A 137 16.89 -8.36 15.53
C ILE A 137 16.13 -8.82 14.30
N GLY A 138 16.62 -8.46 13.11
CA GLY A 138 15.98 -8.85 11.85
C GLY A 138 16.70 -8.31 10.62
N PHE A 139 16.14 -8.67 9.48
CA PHE A 139 16.70 -8.36 8.17
C PHE A 139 15.63 -7.75 7.26
N GLN A 140 15.99 -6.67 6.55
CA GLN A 140 15.23 -6.18 5.42
C GLN A 140 15.85 -6.72 4.14
N LEU A 141 15.04 -7.30 3.27
CA LEU A 141 15.48 -7.73 1.95
C LEU A 141 15.46 -6.54 0.99
N ASP A 142 16.57 -6.28 0.28
CA ASP A 142 16.63 -5.25 -0.77
C ASP A 142 16.04 -3.90 -0.32
N ASN A 143 15.50 -3.12 -1.26
CA ASN A 143 14.81 -1.85 -0.95
C ASN A 143 13.75 -1.54 -2.00
N GLU A 144 12.49 -1.34 -1.60
CA GLU A 144 11.38 -0.96 -2.50
C GLU A 144 11.40 -1.73 -3.83
N THR A 145 11.56 -3.05 -3.76
CA THR A 145 11.83 -3.90 -4.91
C THR A 145 10.66 -3.89 -5.89
N LYS A 146 10.99 -3.69 -7.17
CA LYS A 146 10.07 -3.67 -8.30
C LYS A 146 10.67 -4.42 -9.48
N TYR A 147 9.90 -4.66 -10.53
CA TYR A 147 10.48 -5.17 -11.78
C TYR A 147 11.15 -4.08 -12.63
N TYR A 148 11.06 -2.81 -12.25
CA TYR A 148 11.75 -1.64 -12.85
C TYR A 148 11.60 -1.54 -14.38
N ASP A 149 10.43 -1.88 -14.93
CA ASP A 149 10.15 -1.94 -16.37
C ASP A 149 11.11 -2.83 -17.18
N THR A 150 11.77 -3.79 -16.52
CA THR A 150 12.72 -4.69 -17.16
C THR A 150 12.04 -5.51 -18.26
N ALA A 151 12.48 -5.32 -19.49
CA ALA A 151 11.92 -5.94 -20.69
C ALA A 151 13.02 -6.34 -21.69
N GLY A 152 14.21 -6.66 -21.19
CA GLY A 152 15.32 -7.12 -22.00
C GLY A 152 15.15 -8.53 -22.53
N LYS A 153 16.07 -8.97 -23.39
CA LYS A 153 16.03 -10.29 -24.04
C LYS A 153 15.82 -11.43 -23.05
N ASN A 154 16.57 -11.42 -21.93
CA ASN A 154 16.46 -12.44 -20.88
C ASN A 154 15.05 -12.55 -20.32
N VAL A 155 14.43 -11.43 -19.98
CA VAL A 155 13.06 -11.38 -19.42
C VAL A 155 12.03 -11.81 -20.46
N GLN A 156 12.17 -11.39 -21.72
CA GLN A 156 11.26 -11.79 -22.79
C GLN A 156 11.35 -13.28 -23.11
N GLU A 157 12.53 -13.88 -23.11
CA GLU A 157 12.69 -15.33 -23.28
C GLU A 157 12.05 -16.12 -22.12
N GLN A 158 12.14 -15.62 -20.90
CA GLN A 158 11.44 -16.19 -19.74
C GLN A 158 9.91 -16.04 -19.88
N PHE A 159 9.44 -14.92 -20.39
CA PHE A 159 8.01 -14.69 -20.64
C PHE A 159 7.44 -15.66 -21.67
N VAL A 160 8.16 -15.93 -22.77
CA VAL A 160 7.74 -16.93 -23.77
C VAL A 160 7.63 -18.31 -23.13
N LYS A 161 8.59 -18.70 -22.28
CA LYS A 161 8.52 -19.98 -21.54
C LYS A 161 7.31 -20.01 -20.58
N TYR A 162 7.05 -18.92 -19.90
CA TYR A 162 5.87 -18.77 -19.04
C TYR A 162 4.57 -18.96 -19.83
N LEU A 163 4.42 -18.31 -20.98
CA LEU A 163 3.25 -18.45 -21.86
C LEU A 163 3.08 -19.88 -22.37
N ARG A 164 4.16 -20.52 -22.78
CA ARG A 164 4.14 -21.92 -23.20
C ARG A 164 3.62 -22.83 -22.10
N THR A 165 4.05 -22.61 -20.88
CA THR A 165 3.55 -23.36 -19.71
C THR A 165 2.07 -23.05 -19.45
N LYS A 166 1.70 -21.76 -19.42
CA LYS A 166 0.32 -21.30 -19.15
C LYS A 166 -0.69 -21.89 -20.14
N PHE A 167 -0.32 -21.97 -21.41
CA PHE A 167 -1.19 -22.46 -22.51
C PHE A 167 -0.89 -23.89 -22.94
N ASN A 168 -0.08 -24.66 -22.19
CA ASN A 168 0.30 -26.05 -22.54
C ASN A 168 0.84 -26.17 -23.96
N ASP A 169 1.70 -25.25 -24.40
CA ASP A 169 2.23 -25.13 -25.76
C ASP A 169 1.18 -24.92 -26.87
N ASP A 170 -0.09 -24.64 -26.50
CA ASP A 170 -1.17 -24.35 -27.44
C ASP A 170 -1.16 -22.87 -27.84
N LEU A 171 -0.51 -22.59 -28.96
CA LEU A 171 -0.37 -21.25 -29.52
C LEU A 171 -1.72 -20.66 -30.01
N ASP A 172 -2.62 -21.52 -30.49
CA ASP A 172 -3.96 -21.09 -30.92
C ASP A 172 -4.81 -20.66 -29.74
N ALA A 173 -4.76 -21.39 -28.63
CA ALA A 173 -5.44 -21.00 -27.39
C ALA A 173 -4.94 -19.65 -26.88
N MET A 174 -3.62 -19.38 -26.90
CA MET A 174 -3.05 -18.09 -26.55
C MET A 174 -3.54 -16.96 -27.48
N ASN A 175 -3.49 -17.18 -28.79
CA ASN A 175 -3.97 -16.19 -29.76
C ASN A 175 -5.45 -15.84 -29.56
N GLN A 176 -6.28 -16.83 -29.24
CA GLN A 176 -7.71 -16.64 -28.96
C GLN A 176 -7.95 -15.90 -27.64
N ALA A 177 -7.22 -16.29 -26.57
CA ALA A 177 -7.34 -15.64 -25.27
C ALA A 177 -6.98 -14.16 -25.34
N PHE A 178 -5.94 -13.80 -26.06
CA PHE A 178 -5.45 -12.44 -26.17
C PHE A 178 -6.04 -11.66 -27.38
N GLY A 179 -6.84 -12.29 -28.23
CA GLY A 179 -7.45 -11.64 -29.39
C GLY A 179 -6.43 -11.15 -30.41
N LEU A 180 -5.35 -11.90 -30.66
CA LEU A 180 -4.23 -11.47 -31.49
C LEU A 180 -4.53 -11.48 -32.99
N ASP A 181 -5.68 -11.98 -33.42
CA ASP A 181 -6.11 -11.86 -34.83
C ASP A 181 -6.39 -10.41 -35.23
N TYR A 182 -6.67 -9.54 -34.24
CA TYR A 182 -6.93 -8.13 -34.51
C TYR A 182 -5.68 -7.42 -35.07
N TRP A 183 -5.82 -6.78 -36.21
CA TRP A 183 -4.75 -6.11 -36.96
C TRP A 183 -3.53 -6.98 -37.26
N SER A 184 -3.76 -8.29 -37.46
CA SER A 184 -2.71 -9.23 -37.85
C SER A 184 -1.57 -9.40 -36.83
N ASN A 185 -1.89 -9.27 -35.55
CA ASN A 185 -0.92 -9.49 -34.46
C ASN A 185 -0.76 -10.98 -34.10
N ARG A 186 -1.49 -11.89 -34.77
CA ARG A 186 -1.44 -13.32 -34.54
C ARG A 186 -0.01 -13.86 -34.64
N ILE A 187 0.38 -14.67 -33.67
CA ILE A 187 1.67 -15.35 -33.60
C ILE A 187 1.46 -16.79 -34.07
N ASN A 188 2.17 -17.22 -35.12
CA ASN A 188 1.97 -18.53 -35.73
C ASN A 188 3.06 -19.54 -35.38
N ALA A 189 4.16 -19.13 -34.78
CA ALA A 189 5.21 -19.98 -34.22
C ALA A 189 5.82 -19.33 -32.98
N TRP A 190 6.20 -20.13 -31.98
CA TRP A 190 6.85 -19.61 -30.77
C TRP A 190 8.19 -18.93 -31.07
N GLU A 191 8.88 -19.38 -32.12
CA GLU A 191 10.16 -18.82 -32.57
C GLU A 191 10.02 -17.45 -33.19
N ASP A 192 8.82 -17.10 -33.66
CA ASP A 192 8.48 -15.78 -34.24
C ASP A 192 7.91 -14.81 -33.19
N PHE A 193 7.99 -15.13 -31.90
CA PHE A 193 7.40 -14.29 -30.86
C PHE A 193 8.04 -12.89 -30.87
N PRO A 194 7.24 -11.83 -31.05
CA PRO A 194 7.76 -10.47 -31.23
C PRO A 194 8.27 -9.87 -29.91
N ASP A 195 9.05 -8.80 -30.01
CA ASP A 195 9.40 -7.97 -28.85
C ASP A 195 8.14 -7.34 -28.24
N VAL A 196 7.82 -7.73 -27.01
CA VAL A 196 6.61 -7.32 -26.30
C VAL A 196 6.53 -5.81 -26.06
N ARG A 197 7.68 -5.12 -26.02
CA ARG A 197 7.72 -3.65 -25.83
C ARG A 197 6.96 -2.88 -26.89
N GLY A 198 6.81 -3.45 -28.08
CA GLY A 198 6.08 -2.84 -29.19
C GLY A 198 4.59 -3.18 -29.26
N THR A 199 4.09 -4.05 -28.37
CA THR A 199 2.69 -4.47 -28.46
C THR A 199 1.72 -3.31 -28.21
N ILE A 200 0.64 -3.28 -29.02
CA ILE A 200 -0.54 -2.46 -28.79
C ILE A 200 -1.71 -3.28 -28.24
N ASN A 201 -1.54 -4.61 -28.15
CA ASN A 201 -2.55 -5.50 -27.60
C ASN A 201 -2.51 -5.45 -26.08
N GLY A 202 -3.59 -4.95 -25.47
CA GLY A 202 -3.69 -4.80 -24.02
C GLY A 202 -3.63 -6.12 -23.27
N SER A 203 -4.20 -7.20 -23.80
CA SER A 203 -4.18 -8.52 -23.19
C SER A 203 -2.75 -9.08 -23.09
N LEU A 204 -2.00 -9.04 -24.19
CA LEU A 204 -0.60 -9.48 -24.20
C LEU A 204 0.28 -8.59 -23.32
N GLY A 205 0.09 -7.28 -23.39
CA GLY A 205 0.86 -6.32 -22.58
C GLY A 205 0.58 -6.45 -21.09
N ALA A 206 -0.66 -6.62 -20.69
CA ALA A 206 -1.05 -6.84 -19.31
C ALA A 206 -0.54 -8.18 -18.77
N GLU A 207 -0.58 -9.24 -19.56
CA GLU A 207 -0.01 -10.54 -19.19
C GLU A 207 1.50 -10.44 -18.98
N PHE A 208 2.20 -9.65 -19.79
CA PHE A 208 3.62 -9.39 -19.58
C PHE A 208 3.88 -8.65 -18.25
N GLN A 209 3.10 -7.63 -17.92
CA GLN A 209 3.22 -6.94 -16.64
C GLN A 209 2.89 -7.86 -15.44
N LYS A 210 1.89 -8.73 -15.59
CA LYS A 210 1.60 -9.77 -14.60
C LYS A 210 2.78 -10.72 -14.40
N PHE A 211 3.37 -11.20 -15.48
CA PHE A 211 4.59 -12.03 -15.44
C PHE A 211 5.75 -11.27 -14.77
N GLN A 212 5.96 -9.99 -15.11
CA GLN A 212 7.03 -9.19 -14.50
C GLN A 212 6.87 -9.07 -12.97
N ARG A 213 5.64 -8.99 -12.43
CA ARG A 213 5.41 -9.01 -10.98
C ARG A 213 5.88 -10.32 -10.34
N THR A 214 5.71 -11.46 -11.01
CA THR A 214 6.22 -12.76 -10.48
C THR A 214 7.73 -12.81 -10.36
N LEU A 215 8.46 -12.02 -11.15
CA LEU A 215 9.92 -11.92 -11.04
C LEU A 215 10.35 -11.27 -9.72
N VAL A 216 9.52 -10.37 -9.17
CA VAL A 216 9.75 -9.75 -7.86
C VAL A 216 9.51 -10.77 -6.75
N ASP A 217 8.46 -11.58 -6.86
CA ASP A 217 8.17 -12.65 -5.90
C ASP A 217 9.36 -13.62 -5.81
N ASP A 218 9.84 -14.10 -6.95
CA ASP A 218 10.99 -14.99 -7.03
C ASP A 218 12.28 -14.35 -6.48
N TYR A 219 12.46 -13.06 -6.72
CA TYR A 219 13.63 -12.32 -6.27
C TYR A 219 13.66 -12.16 -4.75
N LEU A 220 12.56 -11.77 -4.14
CA LEU A 220 12.47 -11.64 -2.69
C LEU A 220 12.55 -13.01 -2.01
N GLN A 221 11.92 -14.04 -2.57
CA GLN A 221 12.01 -15.40 -2.05
C GLN A 221 13.45 -15.91 -2.08
N TRP A 222 14.18 -15.67 -3.18
CA TRP A 222 15.59 -16.03 -3.29
C TRP A 222 16.46 -15.35 -2.21
N GLN A 223 16.28 -14.05 -1.95
CA GLN A 223 17.01 -13.38 -0.89
C GLN A 223 16.62 -13.92 0.50
N ALA A 224 15.33 -14.14 0.73
CA ALA A 224 14.84 -14.70 1.99
C ALA A 224 15.47 -16.07 2.28
N ASP A 225 15.59 -16.92 1.28
CA ASP A 225 16.16 -18.26 1.44
C ASP A 225 17.65 -18.20 1.82
N ILE A 226 18.41 -17.28 1.23
CA ILE A 226 19.82 -17.06 1.59
C ILE A 226 19.92 -16.54 3.04
N VAL A 227 19.11 -15.53 3.41
CA VAL A 227 19.15 -14.94 4.75
C VAL A 227 18.76 -15.95 5.82
N LYS A 228 17.76 -16.81 5.55
CA LYS A 228 17.32 -17.89 6.46
C LYS A 228 18.42 -18.86 6.83
N GLU A 229 19.43 -19.08 5.98
CA GLU A 229 20.56 -19.96 6.30
C GLU A 229 21.43 -19.44 7.47
N TYR A 230 21.36 -18.14 7.74
CA TYR A 230 22.15 -17.43 8.77
C TYR A 230 21.31 -16.91 9.94
N ALA A 231 20.03 -16.63 9.68
CA ALA A 231 19.14 -16.02 10.67
C ALA A 231 18.86 -16.95 11.85
N ARG A 232 18.85 -16.38 13.06
CA ARG A 232 18.38 -17.07 14.26
C ARG A 232 16.83 -17.13 14.25
N GLU A 233 16.26 -18.04 15.01
CA GLU A 233 14.80 -18.21 15.14
C GLU A 233 14.07 -16.95 15.67
N ASP A 234 14.79 -16.13 16.45
CA ASP A 234 14.26 -14.89 17.05
C ASP A 234 14.35 -13.69 16.10
N GLN A 235 14.98 -13.82 14.94
CA GLN A 235 15.15 -12.75 13.95
C GLN A 235 14.09 -12.80 12.88
N PHE A 236 13.46 -11.65 12.60
CA PHE A 236 12.48 -11.54 11.52
C PHE A 236 13.13 -11.24 10.16
N ILE A 237 12.38 -11.53 9.11
CA ILE A 237 12.69 -11.13 7.73
C ILE A 237 11.54 -10.26 7.24
N THR A 238 11.85 -9.07 6.77
CA THR A 238 10.88 -8.09 6.26
C THR A 238 11.36 -7.46 4.96
N HIS A 239 10.50 -6.65 4.35
CA HIS A 239 10.80 -5.83 3.18
C HIS A 239 9.99 -4.53 3.27
N ASN A 240 10.54 -3.45 2.78
CA ASN A 240 9.91 -2.14 2.74
C ASN A 240 9.14 -1.95 1.43
N PHE A 241 7.91 -2.45 1.36
CA PHE A 241 7.03 -2.22 0.21
C PHE A 241 6.67 -0.75 0.09
N ASP A 242 6.80 -0.18 -1.11
CA ASP A 242 6.26 1.12 -1.43
C ASP A 242 4.90 1.01 -2.15
N PHE A 243 4.22 2.13 -2.32
CA PHE A 243 2.92 2.23 -2.96
C PHE A 243 3.02 2.93 -4.32
N ASP A 244 1.91 3.03 -5.07
CA ASP A 244 1.86 3.93 -6.22
C ASP A 244 2.20 5.35 -5.77
N TRP A 245 3.18 5.97 -6.45
CA TRP A 245 3.76 7.23 -6.01
C TRP A 245 3.19 8.42 -6.77
N ARG A 246 2.65 9.40 -6.04
CA ARG A 246 2.20 10.69 -6.57
C ARG A 246 2.72 11.85 -5.72
N GLY A 247 4.00 11.82 -5.37
CA GLY A 247 4.59 12.70 -4.39
C GLY A 247 4.40 12.19 -2.95
N TYR A 248 3.61 11.16 -2.75
CA TYR A 248 3.34 10.44 -1.50
C TYR A 248 2.77 9.05 -1.82
N SER A 249 2.63 8.19 -0.82
CA SER A 249 2.03 6.86 -0.96
C SER A 249 0.54 7.00 -1.29
N TYR A 250 0.15 6.59 -2.49
CA TYR A 250 -1.19 6.90 -3.00
C TYR A 250 -2.10 5.68 -3.15
N GLY A 251 -1.63 4.59 -3.71
CA GLY A 251 -2.49 3.44 -4.00
C GLY A 251 -1.72 2.15 -4.24
N VAL A 252 -2.38 1.16 -4.84
CA VAL A 252 -1.80 -0.14 -5.18
C VAL A 252 -0.56 0.05 -6.04
N GLN A 253 0.56 -0.61 -5.66
CA GLN A 253 1.81 -0.54 -6.43
C GLN A 253 1.65 -1.31 -7.75
N PRO A 254 1.87 -0.67 -8.93
CA PRO A 254 1.66 -1.33 -10.22
C PRO A 254 2.72 -2.40 -10.56
N MET A 255 3.92 -2.28 -10.00
CA MET A 255 5.08 -3.11 -10.36
C MET A 255 5.34 -4.27 -9.41
N VAL A 256 4.52 -4.44 -8.37
CA VAL A 256 4.63 -5.51 -7.38
C VAL A 256 3.25 -5.99 -6.98
N ASP A 257 3.08 -7.29 -6.87
CA ASP A 257 1.96 -7.89 -6.16
C ASP A 257 2.38 -8.07 -4.68
N HIS A 258 1.98 -7.12 -3.84
CA HIS A 258 2.36 -7.14 -2.42
C HIS A 258 1.92 -8.42 -1.71
N LYS A 259 0.73 -8.95 -2.04
CA LYS A 259 0.20 -10.17 -1.39
C LYS A 259 1.05 -11.40 -1.69
N HIS A 260 1.50 -11.55 -2.94
CA HIS A 260 2.37 -12.65 -3.33
C HIS A 260 3.80 -12.44 -2.82
N ALA A 261 4.37 -11.28 -3.01
CA ALA A 261 5.73 -10.96 -2.57
C ALA A 261 5.91 -11.10 -1.04
N ALA A 262 4.89 -10.76 -0.24
CA ALA A 262 4.91 -10.89 1.22
C ALA A 262 5.00 -12.35 1.72
N LYS A 263 4.80 -13.35 0.86
CA LYS A 263 4.97 -14.76 1.24
C LYS A 263 6.41 -15.10 1.65
N ALA A 264 7.40 -14.38 1.08
CA ALA A 264 8.80 -14.54 1.45
C ALA A 264 9.15 -14.03 2.86
N LEU A 265 8.31 -13.20 3.44
CA LEU A 265 8.56 -12.44 4.68
C LEU A 265 7.96 -13.13 5.90
N THR A 266 8.58 -12.92 7.07
CA THR A 266 7.99 -13.30 8.37
C THR A 266 7.09 -12.21 8.92
N VAL A 267 7.41 -10.92 8.68
CA VAL A 267 6.62 -9.75 9.05
C VAL A 267 6.49 -8.82 7.84
N ALA A 268 5.29 -8.36 7.57
CA ALA A 268 5.07 -7.36 6.52
C ALA A 268 5.63 -5.99 6.93
N GLY A 269 6.23 -5.28 5.99
CA GLY A 269 6.73 -3.94 6.18
C GLY A 269 6.43 -3.04 4.99
N ALA A 270 6.35 -1.75 5.20
CA ALA A 270 6.09 -0.79 4.15
C ALA A 270 6.69 0.59 4.45
N ASP A 271 6.89 1.35 3.37
CA ASP A 271 7.24 2.75 3.39
C ASP A 271 5.96 3.57 3.17
N ILE A 272 5.55 4.28 4.21
CA ILE A 272 4.30 5.04 4.21
C ILE A 272 4.63 6.52 4.31
N TYR A 273 4.70 7.18 3.15
CA TYR A 273 4.88 8.61 3.03
C TYR A 273 3.54 9.31 2.80
N HIS A 274 3.37 10.50 3.39
CA HIS A 274 2.10 11.21 3.37
C HIS A 274 2.31 12.73 3.41
N PRO A 275 1.35 13.56 2.95
CA PRO A 275 1.38 14.99 3.16
C PRO A 275 1.42 15.38 4.63
N THR A 276 1.97 16.55 4.94
CA THR A 276 1.97 17.16 6.26
C THR A 276 1.34 18.56 6.20
N GLN A 277 1.47 19.34 7.26
CA GLN A 277 0.93 20.68 7.37
C GLN A 277 -0.60 20.69 7.17
N ASP A 278 -1.13 21.62 6.38
CA ASP A 278 -2.57 21.73 6.16
C ASP A 278 -3.18 20.58 5.34
N GLU A 279 -2.34 19.78 4.68
CA GLU A 279 -2.76 18.62 3.87
C GLU A 279 -2.77 17.30 4.64
N LEU A 280 -2.34 17.30 5.91
CA LEU A 280 -2.34 16.10 6.74
C LEU A 280 -3.77 15.70 7.11
N THR A 281 -4.23 14.59 6.58
CA THR A 281 -5.56 14.01 6.88
C THR A 281 -5.48 12.67 7.61
N GLY A 282 -4.33 12.00 7.59
CA GLY A 282 -4.14 10.64 8.08
C GLY A 282 -4.64 9.53 7.16
N ALA A 283 -5.26 9.86 6.02
CA ALA A 283 -5.83 8.88 5.11
C ALA A 283 -4.74 7.98 4.48
N GLU A 284 -3.58 8.53 4.13
CA GLU A 284 -2.45 7.78 3.59
C GLU A 284 -1.86 6.81 4.63
N ILE A 285 -1.73 7.26 5.87
CA ILE A 285 -1.27 6.42 7.00
C ILE A 285 -2.24 5.26 7.21
N SER A 286 -3.53 5.53 7.19
CA SER A 286 -4.57 4.52 7.31
C SER A 286 -4.56 3.54 6.15
N TYR A 287 -4.52 4.03 4.90
CA TYR A 287 -4.49 3.21 3.69
C TYR A 287 -3.27 2.28 3.67
N GLY A 288 -2.08 2.83 3.86
CA GLY A 288 -0.84 2.07 3.90
C GLY A 288 -0.82 1.05 5.04
N GLY A 289 -1.30 1.46 6.22
CA GLY A 289 -1.39 0.58 7.39
C GLY A 289 -2.37 -0.56 7.20
N ASP A 290 -3.60 -0.28 6.77
CA ASP A 290 -4.63 -1.29 6.54
C ASP A 290 -4.21 -2.29 5.45
N SER A 291 -3.61 -1.80 4.35
CA SER A 291 -3.07 -2.64 3.29
C SER A 291 -1.93 -3.53 3.78
N THR A 292 -0.92 -2.97 4.46
CA THR A 292 0.26 -3.72 4.91
C THR A 292 -0.10 -4.76 5.97
N ARG A 293 -0.94 -4.40 6.96
CA ARG A 293 -1.45 -5.34 7.98
C ARG A 293 -2.14 -6.53 7.33
N SER A 294 -2.95 -6.31 6.30
CA SER A 294 -3.73 -7.35 5.64
C SER A 294 -2.87 -8.34 4.84
N LEU A 295 -1.63 -8.01 4.47
CA LEU A 295 -0.72 -8.93 3.74
C LEU A 295 -0.48 -10.23 4.51
N LYS A 296 -0.27 -10.13 5.83
CA LYS A 296 -0.02 -11.27 6.73
C LYS A 296 -1.15 -11.49 7.73
N GLU A 297 -2.22 -10.66 7.71
CA GLU A 297 -3.30 -10.66 8.69
C GLU A 297 -2.78 -10.50 10.14
N ASP A 298 -1.71 -9.74 10.30
CA ASP A 298 -1.02 -9.52 11.58
C ASP A 298 -0.41 -8.11 11.63
N ASN A 299 0.08 -7.71 12.80
CA ASN A 299 0.80 -6.46 13.00
C ASN A 299 1.96 -6.33 12.01
N TYR A 300 2.33 -5.12 11.66
CA TYR A 300 3.27 -4.81 10.60
C TYR A 300 4.31 -3.76 11.04
N PHE A 301 5.28 -3.49 10.18
CA PHE A 301 6.31 -2.49 10.39
C PHE A 301 6.19 -1.33 9.40
N VAL A 302 6.32 -0.11 9.90
CA VAL A 302 6.60 1.07 9.09
C VAL A 302 8.11 1.22 9.04
N LEU A 303 8.71 0.83 7.90
CA LEU A 303 10.16 0.81 7.70
C LEU A 303 10.68 2.16 7.21
N GLU A 304 9.79 2.97 6.61
CA GLU A 304 10.06 4.36 6.30
C GLU A 304 8.80 5.21 6.43
N THR A 305 8.96 6.36 7.04
CA THR A 305 8.04 7.49 6.95
C THR A 305 8.85 8.78 7.09
N GLU A 306 8.32 9.90 6.61
CA GLU A 306 9.06 11.17 6.67
C GLU A 306 9.23 11.69 8.10
N ALA A 307 10.40 12.32 8.34
CA ALA A 307 10.65 13.16 9.52
C ALA A 307 10.34 14.63 9.20
N GLN A 308 11.18 15.29 8.39
CA GLN A 308 10.93 16.62 7.85
C GLN A 308 10.47 16.56 6.38
N GLY A 309 10.86 15.52 5.66
CA GLY A 309 10.54 15.32 4.25
C GLY A 309 11.06 16.44 3.33
N PHE A 310 10.39 16.63 2.21
CA PHE A 310 10.68 17.69 1.23
C PHE A 310 10.34 19.10 1.77
N PRO A 311 10.81 20.17 1.12
CA PRO A 311 10.27 21.50 1.34
C PRO A 311 8.75 21.51 1.24
N GLY A 312 8.09 22.11 2.24
CA GLY A 312 6.61 22.08 2.36
C GLY A 312 6.06 20.89 3.16
N TRP A 313 6.93 20.00 3.65
CA TRP A 313 6.52 18.85 4.48
C TRP A 313 7.02 18.89 5.93
N VAL A 314 7.66 19.97 6.34
CA VAL A 314 8.05 20.15 7.75
C VAL A 314 6.78 20.13 8.62
N PRO A 315 6.67 19.19 9.57
CA PRO A 315 5.46 19.05 10.37
C PRO A 315 5.21 20.28 11.24
N TYR A 316 3.96 20.67 11.38
CA TYR A 316 3.54 21.65 12.41
C TYR A 316 3.67 21.03 13.81
N ASP A 317 3.65 21.87 14.84
CA ASP A 317 3.70 21.42 16.23
C ASP A 317 2.58 20.40 16.49
N GLY A 318 2.95 19.26 17.07
CA GLY A 318 2.05 18.12 17.34
C GLY A 318 1.92 17.11 16.20
N GLN A 319 2.13 17.51 14.95
CA GLN A 319 1.88 16.63 13.81
C GLN A 319 2.77 15.39 13.78
N LEU A 320 4.07 15.50 14.06
CA LEU A 320 4.97 14.34 14.06
C LEU A 320 4.52 13.29 15.08
N ARG A 321 4.06 13.76 16.26
CA ARG A 321 3.49 12.89 17.30
C ARG A 321 2.18 12.26 16.83
N LEU A 322 1.25 13.03 16.30
CA LEU A 322 -0.01 12.53 15.75
C LEU A 322 0.21 11.47 14.67
N GLN A 323 1.15 11.71 13.74
CA GLN A 323 1.54 10.76 12.69
C GLN A 323 2.05 9.44 13.27
N ALA A 324 2.98 9.48 14.22
CA ALA A 324 3.55 8.29 14.85
C ALA A 324 2.47 7.42 15.53
N PHE A 325 1.58 8.04 16.30
CA PHE A 325 0.47 7.31 16.94
C PHE A 325 -0.62 6.86 15.95
N SER A 326 -0.77 7.53 14.81
CA SER A 326 -1.66 7.10 13.72
C SER A 326 -1.22 5.78 13.11
N HIS A 327 0.09 5.58 12.94
CA HIS A 327 0.65 4.28 12.53
C HIS A 327 0.33 3.18 13.56
N LEU A 328 0.53 3.45 14.86
CA LEU A 328 0.18 2.49 15.92
C LEU A 328 -1.34 2.18 15.92
N ALA A 329 -2.18 3.18 15.75
CA ALA A 329 -3.64 3.04 15.68
C ALA A 329 -4.08 2.12 14.51
N SER A 330 -3.28 2.03 13.44
CA SER A 330 -3.49 1.12 12.32
C SER A 330 -2.92 -0.29 12.56
N GLY A 331 -2.22 -0.52 13.67
CA GLY A 331 -1.67 -1.81 14.07
C GLY A 331 -0.17 -1.98 13.81
N ALA A 332 0.58 -0.90 13.56
CA ALA A 332 2.04 -0.98 13.46
C ALA A 332 2.67 -1.30 14.81
N ASN A 333 3.69 -2.17 14.82
CA ASN A 333 4.56 -2.44 15.96
C ASN A 333 5.89 -1.69 15.89
N MET A 334 6.13 -1.01 14.78
CA MET A 334 7.35 -0.26 14.50
C MET A 334 7.03 1.00 13.71
N VAL A 335 7.69 2.10 14.07
CA VAL A 335 7.74 3.34 13.30
C VAL A 335 9.19 3.73 13.13
N GLU A 336 9.65 3.79 11.89
CA GLU A 336 11.01 4.15 11.52
C GLU A 336 11.02 5.32 10.54
N TYR A 337 11.84 6.34 10.83
CA TYR A 337 11.95 7.51 9.98
C TYR A 337 13.02 7.34 8.90
N TRP A 338 12.71 7.76 7.69
CA TRP A 338 13.66 8.15 6.68
C TRP A 338 13.98 9.63 6.90
N HIS A 339 15.09 10.05 7.52
CA HIS A 339 16.12 9.24 8.14
C HIS A 339 16.73 9.99 9.34
N TRP A 340 17.85 9.52 9.91
CA TRP A 340 18.44 10.13 11.09
C TRP A 340 18.87 11.59 10.83
N HIS A 341 19.63 11.84 9.77
CA HIS A 341 20.18 13.15 9.45
C HIS A 341 19.90 13.54 8.00
N SER A 342 19.82 14.85 7.73
CA SER A 342 19.66 15.36 6.37
C SER A 342 20.93 15.13 5.55
N ILE A 343 20.79 14.57 4.35
CA ILE A 343 21.91 14.19 3.45
C ILE A 343 22.60 15.44 2.92
N HIS A 344 23.95 15.45 2.98
CA HIS A 344 24.77 16.60 2.57
C HIS A 344 25.12 16.61 1.08
N ASN A 345 25.13 15.43 0.44
CA ASN A 345 25.54 15.28 -0.95
C ASN A 345 24.70 14.22 -1.64
N SER A 346 23.63 14.55 -2.31
CA SER A 346 22.89 13.57 -3.09
C SER A 346 21.66 14.16 -3.76
N LEU A 347 20.97 13.37 -4.55
CA LEU A 347 19.65 13.66 -5.08
C LEU A 347 18.65 14.03 -3.95
N GLU A 348 18.81 13.43 -2.77
CA GLU A 348 17.92 13.58 -1.62
C GLU A 348 18.38 14.66 -0.63
N THR A 349 19.20 15.61 -1.03
CA THR A 349 19.66 16.71 -0.17
C THR A 349 18.52 17.47 0.51
N TYR A 350 17.38 17.59 -0.12
CA TYR A 350 16.20 18.27 0.43
C TYR A 350 15.19 17.33 1.11
N TRP A 351 15.44 16.03 1.08
CA TRP A 351 14.69 15.08 1.91
C TRP A 351 15.36 15.02 3.28
N LYS A 352 14.81 15.79 4.21
CA LYS A 352 15.48 16.01 5.50
C LYS A 352 15.03 14.99 6.56
N GLY A 353 16.01 14.55 7.35
CA GLY A 353 15.80 13.62 8.45
C GLY A 353 15.33 14.27 9.75
N LEU A 354 15.47 13.55 10.86
CA LEU A 354 15.18 14.10 12.21
C LEU A 354 16.13 15.28 12.52
N LEU A 355 17.41 15.15 12.19
CA LEU A 355 18.38 16.24 12.29
C LEU A 355 18.49 16.97 10.95
N SER A 356 18.53 18.30 11.01
CA SER A 356 18.84 19.14 9.86
C SER A 356 20.34 19.05 9.50
N HIS A 357 20.75 19.71 8.41
CA HIS A 357 22.15 19.66 7.94
C HIS A 357 23.19 20.16 8.96
N ASP A 358 22.80 20.95 9.96
CA ASP A 358 23.67 21.43 11.00
C ASP A 358 23.81 20.49 12.21
N PHE A 359 23.11 19.33 12.17
CA PHE A 359 23.10 18.30 13.21
C PHE A 359 22.67 18.77 14.61
N LYS A 360 22.03 19.93 14.73
CA LYS A 360 21.56 20.45 16.01
C LYS A 360 20.16 19.93 16.36
N GLU A 361 19.83 20.05 17.63
CA GLU A 361 18.45 19.86 18.09
C GLU A 361 17.55 20.91 17.43
N ASN A 362 16.57 20.42 16.69
CA ASN A 362 15.51 21.23 16.06
C ASN A 362 14.13 20.80 16.61
N ASP A 363 13.05 21.41 16.14
CA ASP A 363 11.69 21.12 16.62
C ASP A 363 11.27 19.67 16.31
N THR A 364 11.68 19.13 15.15
CA THR A 364 11.41 17.74 14.76
C THR A 364 12.09 16.74 15.69
N TYR A 365 13.35 16.98 16.03
CA TYR A 365 14.08 16.12 16.97
C TYR A 365 13.49 16.22 18.40
N ARG A 366 13.08 17.43 18.84
CA ARG A 366 12.37 17.60 20.13
C ARG A 366 11.05 16.82 20.16
N SER A 367 10.29 16.86 19.07
CA SER A 367 9.07 16.06 18.93
C SER A 367 9.38 14.56 18.98
N ALA A 368 10.45 14.12 18.32
CA ALA A 368 10.90 12.72 18.38
C ALA A 368 11.24 12.26 19.80
N LYS A 369 11.84 13.14 20.63
CA LYS A 369 12.11 12.85 22.06
C LYS A 369 10.80 12.63 22.84
N VAL A 370 9.76 13.41 22.58
CA VAL A 370 8.44 13.22 23.21
C VAL A 370 7.85 11.88 22.82
N ILE A 371 7.85 11.57 21.53
CA ILE A 371 7.33 10.28 21.01
C ILE A 371 8.08 9.10 21.62
N GLY A 372 9.41 9.12 21.62
CA GLY A 372 10.20 8.02 22.19
C GLY A 372 9.95 7.78 23.66
N LYS A 373 9.75 8.85 24.46
CA LYS A 373 9.34 8.75 25.86
C LYS A 373 7.95 8.12 26.00
N GLU A 374 6.96 8.60 25.25
CA GLU A 374 5.59 8.08 25.31
C GLU A 374 5.51 6.63 24.81
N PHE A 375 6.25 6.25 23.77
CA PHE A 375 6.34 4.86 23.32
C PHE A 375 6.95 3.93 24.39
N ALA A 376 7.94 4.41 25.14
CA ALA A 376 8.51 3.65 26.24
C ALA A 376 7.52 3.49 27.43
N GLU A 377 6.74 4.54 27.72
CA GLU A 377 5.79 4.57 28.84
C GLU A 377 4.51 3.77 28.52
N LEU A 378 4.01 3.85 27.29
CA LEU A 378 2.72 3.27 26.89
C LEU A 378 2.85 1.99 26.06
N GLY A 379 4.05 1.59 25.69
CA GLY A 379 4.28 0.51 24.72
C GLY A 379 3.58 -0.80 25.09
N SER A 380 3.52 -1.19 26.36
CA SER A 380 2.82 -2.42 26.80
C SER A 380 1.29 -2.37 26.59
N HIS A 381 0.71 -1.20 26.45
CA HIS A 381 -0.72 -1.01 26.17
C HIS A 381 -1.01 -0.95 24.66
N LEU A 382 -0.01 -0.63 23.84
CA LEU A 382 -0.19 -0.27 22.44
C LEU A 382 0.41 -1.27 21.44
N VAL A 383 1.38 -2.09 21.87
CA VAL A 383 2.00 -3.13 21.04
C VAL A 383 1.01 -4.26 20.72
N ASN A 384 1.16 -4.89 19.56
CA ASN A 384 0.35 -6.02 19.10
C ASN A 384 -1.16 -5.74 19.06
N LEU A 385 -1.54 -4.50 18.74
CA LEU A 385 -2.95 -4.12 18.62
C LEU A 385 -3.65 -4.98 17.56
N LYS A 386 -4.64 -5.79 17.96
CA LYS A 386 -5.42 -6.65 17.05
C LYS A 386 -6.67 -5.91 16.57
N LYS A 387 -6.84 -5.88 15.27
CA LYS A 387 -7.99 -5.24 14.61
C LYS A 387 -9.12 -6.25 14.42
N HIS A 388 -10.38 -5.77 14.49
CA HIS A 388 -11.60 -6.59 14.35
C HIS A 388 -12.53 -6.00 13.29
N ASN A 389 -11.96 -5.65 12.13
CA ASN A 389 -12.67 -4.97 11.06
C ASN A 389 -13.77 -5.84 10.45
N LYS A 390 -14.89 -5.20 10.11
CA LYS A 390 -16.05 -5.81 9.51
C LYS A 390 -16.26 -5.46 8.04
N VAL A 391 -15.38 -4.62 7.50
CA VAL A 391 -15.39 -4.20 6.11
C VAL A 391 -14.17 -4.77 5.40
N GLY A 392 -14.40 -5.55 4.36
CA GLY A 392 -13.37 -6.00 3.42
C GLY A 392 -13.29 -5.06 2.22
N PHE A 393 -12.10 -4.61 1.87
CA PHE A 393 -11.84 -3.71 0.75
C PHE A 393 -10.99 -4.43 -0.29
N LEU A 394 -11.60 -4.83 -1.43
CA LEU A 394 -10.94 -5.66 -2.44
C LEU A 394 -10.19 -4.79 -3.45
N VAL A 395 -8.90 -5.07 -3.61
CA VAL A 395 -8.03 -4.44 -4.62
C VAL A 395 -7.40 -5.50 -5.54
N SER A 396 -7.04 -5.09 -6.76
CA SER A 396 -6.50 -6.00 -7.78
C SER A 396 -5.46 -5.31 -8.65
N ASN A 397 -4.27 -5.91 -8.74
CA ASN A 397 -3.24 -5.49 -9.69
C ASN A 397 -3.68 -5.71 -11.15
N GLU A 398 -4.48 -6.73 -11.42
CA GLU A 398 -5.01 -7.01 -12.76
C GLU A 398 -6.00 -5.92 -13.19
N ALA A 399 -6.90 -5.50 -12.30
CA ALA A 399 -7.82 -4.39 -12.56
C ALA A 399 -7.07 -3.07 -12.77
N GLN A 400 -6.02 -2.82 -11.97
CA GLN A 400 -5.14 -1.66 -12.14
C GLN A 400 -4.45 -1.68 -13.51
N THR A 401 -3.82 -2.80 -13.86
CA THR A 401 -3.15 -2.96 -15.17
C THR A 401 -4.14 -2.81 -16.32
N ALA A 402 -5.35 -3.36 -16.19
CA ALA A 402 -6.41 -3.22 -17.19
C ALA A 402 -6.80 -1.75 -17.43
N LEU A 403 -6.96 -0.98 -16.37
CA LEU A 403 -7.29 0.45 -16.47
C LEU A 403 -6.11 1.33 -16.91
N ASP A 404 -4.88 0.86 -16.81
CA ASP A 404 -3.73 1.51 -17.46
C ASP A 404 -3.73 1.29 -18.99
N TRP A 405 -4.14 0.09 -19.45
CA TRP A 405 -4.29 -0.21 -20.88
C TRP A 405 -5.57 0.41 -21.50
N PHE A 406 -6.66 0.40 -20.75
CA PHE A 406 -7.99 0.88 -21.17
C PHE A 406 -8.53 1.91 -20.18
N PRO A 407 -7.93 3.11 -20.09
CA PRO A 407 -8.33 4.12 -19.11
C PRO A 407 -9.79 4.55 -19.30
N ILE A 408 -10.46 4.85 -18.20
CA ILE A 408 -11.89 5.17 -18.15
C ILE A 408 -12.23 6.38 -19.05
N ASP A 409 -11.35 7.34 -19.14
CA ASP A 409 -11.53 8.56 -19.95
C ASP A 409 -11.21 8.37 -21.44
N GLY A 410 -10.91 7.15 -21.88
CA GLY A 410 -10.70 6.80 -23.28
C GLY A 410 -9.42 7.36 -23.91
N THR A 411 -8.53 7.98 -23.14
CA THR A 411 -7.24 8.45 -23.65
C THR A 411 -6.26 7.30 -23.77
N ALA A 412 -6.10 6.77 -24.96
CA ALA A 412 -5.13 5.73 -25.26
C ALA A 412 -3.71 6.21 -24.94
N GLY A 413 -2.92 5.37 -24.25
CA GLY A 413 -1.51 5.64 -23.96
C GLY A 413 -1.22 6.14 -22.55
N GLY A 414 -2.12 5.97 -21.59
CA GLY A 414 -1.84 6.12 -20.16
C GLY A 414 -1.78 7.56 -19.64
N GLY A 415 -2.25 8.53 -20.42
CA GLY A 415 -2.35 9.94 -20.00
C GLY A 415 -3.67 10.32 -19.31
N GLY A 416 -4.56 9.37 -19.10
CA GLY A 416 -5.88 9.59 -18.53
C GLY A 416 -5.86 10.10 -17.08
N ALA A 417 -6.81 10.98 -16.76
CA ALA A 417 -6.96 11.53 -15.41
C ALA A 417 -7.63 10.56 -14.44
N CYS A 418 -8.22 9.46 -14.94
CA CYS A 418 -9.02 8.51 -14.16
C CYS A 418 -8.38 7.12 -14.17
N LYS A 419 -7.49 6.88 -13.24
CA LYS A 419 -6.81 5.60 -13.05
C LYS A 419 -7.48 4.76 -11.98
N TYR A 420 -7.15 3.48 -11.92
CA TYR A 420 -7.64 2.56 -10.91
C TYR A 420 -7.46 3.10 -9.48
N ASN A 421 -6.26 3.57 -9.15
CA ASN A 421 -5.98 4.11 -7.81
C ASN A 421 -6.77 5.38 -7.47
N ASP A 422 -7.23 6.14 -8.48
CA ASP A 422 -8.15 7.27 -8.24
C ASP A 422 -9.52 6.77 -7.77
N VAL A 423 -10.03 5.67 -8.35
CA VAL A 423 -11.29 5.06 -7.89
C VAL A 423 -11.14 4.40 -6.51
N VAL A 424 -10.02 3.71 -6.29
CA VAL A 424 -9.70 3.08 -4.99
C VAL A 424 -9.69 4.14 -3.89
N ARG A 425 -8.92 5.23 -4.07
CA ARG A 425 -8.82 6.31 -3.08
C ARG A 425 -10.11 7.12 -2.97
N TYR A 426 -10.86 7.32 -4.08
CA TYR A 426 -12.17 7.95 -4.06
C TYR A 426 -13.12 7.26 -3.07
N VAL A 427 -13.13 5.93 -3.04
CA VAL A 427 -14.00 5.17 -2.13
C VAL A 427 -13.37 5.06 -0.73
N TYR A 428 -12.09 4.69 -0.64
CA TYR A 428 -11.40 4.47 0.64
C TYR A 428 -11.38 5.73 1.51
N ASP A 429 -11.07 6.90 0.93
CA ASP A 429 -10.97 8.15 1.68
C ASP A 429 -12.32 8.59 2.30
N GLN A 430 -13.44 8.24 1.66
CA GLN A 430 -14.75 8.53 2.26
C GLN A 430 -15.11 7.55 3.37
N LEU A 431 -14.78 6.26 3.25
CA LEU A 431 -14.92 5.30 4.36
C LEU A 431 -14.06 5.72 5.57
N TYR A 432 -12.81 6.11 5.31
CA TYR A 432 -11.91 6.64 6.34
C TYR A 432 -12.52 7.84 7.08
N LYS A 433 -13.08 8.82 6.36
CA LYS A 433 -13.73 10.00 6.95
C LYS A 433 -15.02 9.68 7.70
N LEU A 434 -15.61 8.51 7.47
CA LEU A 434 -16.76 7.96 8.19
C LEU A 434 -16.34 7.08 9.38
N ASN A 435 -15.08 7.10 9.79
CA ASN A 435 -14.55 6.27 10.87
C ASN A 435 -14.77 4.75 10.64
N VAL A 436 -14.61 4.31 9.39
CA VAL A 436 -14.71 2.91 8.99
C VAL A 436 -13.32 2.38 8.71
N GLU A 437 -12.90 1.39 9.49
CA GLU A 437 -11.64 0.68 9.28
C GLU A 437 -11.86 -0.55 8.39
N CYS A 438 -10.93 -0.79 7.46
CA CYS A 438 -11.02 -1.86 6.48
C CYS A 438 -9.86 -2.85 6.63
N ASP A 439 -10.10 -4.11 6.26
CA ASP A 439 -9.06 -5.05 5.87
C ASP A 439 -9.00 -5.09 4.34
N PHE A 440 -7.78 -5.09 3.79
CA PHE A 440 -7.60 -5.25 2.35
C PHE A 440 -7.69 -6.71 1.94
N LEU A 441 -8.32 -6.93 0.81
CA LEU A 441 -8.53 -8.25 0.20
C LEU A 441 -8.00 -8.24 -1.23
N TRP A 442 -7.66 -9.43 -1.71
CA TRP A 442 -7.16 -9.64 -3.07
C TRP A 442 -8.01 -10.69 -3.78
N PRO A 443 -7.92 -10.84 -5.10
CA PRO A 443 -8.68 -11.84 -5.86
C PRO A 443 -8.54 -13.26 -5.33
N GLU A 444 -7.39 -13.61 -4.74
CA GLU A 444 -7.06 -14.92 -4.19
C GLU A 444 -7.61 -15.16 -2.77
N THR A 445 -8.16 -14.15 -2.11
CA THR A 445 -8.74 -14.30 -0.76
C THR A 445 -9.74 -15.46 -0.76
N GLU A 446 -9.54 -16.42 0.12
CA GLU A 446 -10.30 -17.68 0.11
C GLU A 446 -11.79 -17.47 0.40
N SER A 447 -12.11 -16.69 1.43
CA SER A 447 -13.49 -16.40 1.85
C SER A 447 -13.66 -14.95 2.27
N PHE A 448 -14.87 -14.41 2.05
CA PHE A 448 -15.31 -13.10 2.52
C PHE A 448 -16.20 -13.17 3.76
N ASP A 449 -16.49 -14.36 4.29
CA ASP A 449 -17.56 -14.63 5.28
C ASP A 449 -17.38 -13.90 6.62
N ARG A 450 -16.17 -13.46 6.96
CA ARG A 450 -15.89 -12.72 8.20
C ARG A 450 -16.29 -11.23 8.13
N TYR A 451 -16.59 -10.73 6.92
CA TYR A 451 -16.96 -9.35 6.68
C TYR A 451 -18.45 -9.20 6.50
N ASP A 452 -19.02 -8.17 7.10
CA ASP A 452 -20.41 -7.82 6.95
C ASP A 452 -20.64 -6.98 5.68
N LEU A 453 -19.62 -6.23 5.25
CA LEU A 453 -19.62 -5.45 4.01
C LEU A 453 -18.36 -5.74 3.18
N LEU A 454 -18.54 -6.05 1.91
CA LEU A 454 -17.50 -6.13 0.90
C LEU A 454 -17.56 -4.88 0.00
N VAL A 455 -16.43 -4.15 -0.08
CA VAL A 455 -16.28 -2.97 -0.94
C VAL A 455 -15.37 -3.32 -2.10
N VAL A 456 -15.86 -3.15 -3.33
CA VAL A 456 -15.17 -3.60 -4.56
C VAL A 456 -15.13 -2.44 -5.57
N PRO A 457 -14.13 -1.55 -5.49
CA PRO A 457 -14.03 -0.44 -6.43
C PRO A 457 -13.48 -0.92 -7.78
N ALA A 458 -14.20 -0.63 -8.87
CA ALA A 458 -13.78 -0.79 -10.27
C ALA A 458 -12.98 -2.08 -10.55
N LEU A 459 -13.47 -3.24 -10.12
CA LEU A 459 -12.88 -4.54 -10.43
C LEU A 459 -13.05 -4.86 -11.93
N TYR A 460 -12.31 -4.13 -12.76
CA TYR A 460 -12.44 -4.13 -14.21
C TYR A 460 -12.17 -5.50 -14.83
N ALA A 461 -11.13 -6.17 -14.39
CA ALA A 461 -10.73 -7.49 -14.85
C ALA A 461 -10.80 -8.50 -13.71
N ALA A 462 -11.52 -9.59 -13.93
CA ALA A 462 -11.65 -10.67 -12.96
C ALA A 462 -12.00 -12.00 -13.62
N PRO A 463 -11.51 -13.14 -13.09
CA PRO A 463 -11.99 -14.45 -13.51
C PRO A 463 -13.44 -14.65 -13.05
N GLU A 464 -14.21 -15.41 -13.83
CA GLU A 464 -15.60 -15.74 -13.51
C GLU A 464 -15.76 -16.34 -12.11
N SER A 465 -14.80 -17.13 -11.65
CA SER A 465 -14.80 -17.74 -10.33
C SER A 465 -14.81 -16.71 -9.18
N LEU A 466 -14.13 -15.57 -9.34
CA LEU A 466 -14.16 -14.48 -8.38
C LEU A 466 -15.52 -13.76 -8.41
N LEU A 467 -16.06 -13.50 -9.60
CA LEU A 467 -17.39 -12.89 -9.75
C LEU A 467 -18.48 -13.76 -9.12
N GLN A 468 -18.40 -15.09 -9.33
CA GLN A 468 -19.33 -16.03 -8.70
C GLN A 468 -19.17 -16.06 -7.17
N LYS A 469 -17.93 -16.03 -6.65
CA LYS A 469 -17.68 -15.95 -5.21
C LYS A 469 -18.30 -14.69 -4.59
N ILE A 470 -18.30 -13.56 -5.28
CA ILE A 470 -18.96 -12.33 -4.84
C ILE A 470 -20.48 -12.52 -4.81
N ASN A 471 -21.08 -13.13 -5.85
CA ASN A 471 -22.51 -13.46 -5.84
C ASN A 471 -22.88 -14.37 -4.66
N ASP A 472 -22.10 -15.43 -4.44
CA ASP A 472 -22.33 -16.40 -3.36
C ASP A 472 -22.24 -15.75 -1.98
N TYR A 473 -21.29 -14.83 -1.78
CA TYR A 473 -21.16 -14.03 -0.56
C TYR A 473 -22.43 -13.20 -0.28
N VAL A 474 -22.95 -12.51 -1.29
CA VAL A 474 -24.21 -11.74 -1.14
C VAL A 474 -25.38 -12.67 -0.87
N ALA A 475 -25.48 -13.77 -1.62
CA ALA A 475 -26.57 -14.76 -1.42
C ALA A 475 -26.58 -15.35 0.00
N ALA A 476 -25.40 -15.52 0.62
CA ALA A 476 -25.25 -16.03 1.97
C ALA A 476 -25.66 -15.02 3.06
N GLY A 477 -25.72 -13.73 2.76
CA GLY A 477 -26.14 -12.68 3.69
C GLY A 477 -25.15 -11.51 3.83
N GLY A 478 -24.07 -11.50 3.05
CA GLY A 478 -23.14 -10.37 2.99
C GLY A 478 -23.73 -9.17 2.25
N HIS A 479 -23.19 -7.99 2.55
CA HIS A 479 -23.51 -6.75 1.84
C HIS A 479 -22.38 -6.38 0.89
N LEU A 480 -22.74 -5.98 -0.35
CA LEU A 480 -21.80 -5.55 -1.37
C LEU A 480 -21.98 -4.07 -1.70
N PHE A 481 -20.90 -3.31 -1.72
CA PHE A 481 -20.82 -2.04 -2.41
C PHE A 481 -19.80 -2.13 -3.53
N THR A 482 -20.20 -1.83 -4.76
CA THR A 482 -19.30 -1.82 -5.91
C THR A 482 -19.59 -0.66 -6.85
N THR A 483 -18.60 -0.30 -7.67
CA THR A 483 -18.69 0.85 -8.55
C THR A 483 -18.72 0.44 -10.02
N PHE A 484 -18.95 1.43 -10.88
CA PHE A 484 -18.81 1.33 -12.32
C PHE A 484 -17.57 0.54 -12.75
N LYS A 485 -17.63 -0.08 -13.92
CA LYS A 485 -16.57 -0.91 -14.52
C LYS A 485 -16.21 -2.19 -13.75
N THR A 486 -16.95 -2.58 -12.73
CA THR A 486 -16.77 -3.88 -12.08
C THR A 486 -17.33 -5.00 -12.94
N GLY A 487 -16.56 -6.11 -13.13
CA GLY A 487 -16.98 -7.28 -13.91
C GLY A 487 -17.05 -7.04 -15.43
N PHE A 488 -16.17 -6.16 -15.95
CA PHE A 488 -16.21 -5.76 -17.36
C PHE A 488 -15.46 -6.72 -18.29
N THR A 489 -14.31 -7.28 -17.84
CA THR A 489 -13.51 -8.22 -18.62
C THR A 489 -13.14 -9.46 -17.81
N ASP A 490 -12.76 -10.53 -18.54
CA ASP A 490 -12.08 -11.68 -17.94
C ASP A 490 -10.65 -11.31 -17.49
N GLU A 491 -9.93 -12.28 -16.94
CA GLU A 491 -8.54 -12.13 -16.48
C GLU A 491 -7.52 -11.87 -17.60
N ASN A 492 -7.90 -12.08 -18.86
CA ASN A 492 -7.09 -11.78 -20.04
C ASN A 492 -7.46 -10.43 -20.68
N LEU A 493 -8.25 -9.59 -20.01
CA LEU A 493 -8.74 -8.31 -20.50
C LEU A 493 -9.67 -8.43 -21.73
N LYS A 494 -10.27 -9.58 -21.94
CA LYS A 494 -11.28 -9.77 -22.97
C LYS A 494 -12.64 -9.38 -22.42
N VAL A 495 -13.30 -8.41 -23.04
CA VAL A 495 -14.64 -7.95 -22.62
C VAL A 495 -15.62 -9.12 -22.74
N PHE A 496 -16.41 -9.35 -21.69
CA PHE A 496 -17.48 -10.34 -21.73
C PHE A 496 -18.49 -9.98 -22.83
N HIS A 497 -19.00 -11.00 -23.51
CA HIS A 497 -19.84 -10.81 -24.70
C HIS A 497 -21.36 -10.86 -24.42
N ASP A 498 -21.71 -11.04 -23.18
CA ASP A 498 -23.08 -10.97 -22.69
C ASP A 498 -23.41 -9.59 -22.07
N SER A 499 -24.52 -9.49 -21.35
CA SER A 499 -24.92 -8.25 -20.70
C SER A 499 -23.98 -7.90 -19.53
N GLN A 500 -23.54 -6.66 -19.49
CA GLN A 500 -22.73 -6.16 -18.36
C GLN A 500 -23.63 -5.89 -17.13
N PRO A 501 -23.17 -6.15 -15.91
CA PRO A 501 -21.82 -6.55 -15.51
C PRO A 501 -21.59 -8.08 -15.41
N HIS A 502 -21.93 -8.82 -16.44
CA HIS A 502 -21.74 -10.28 -16.57
C HIS A 502 -22.38 -11.04 -15.40
N ILE A 503 -21.71 -12.02 -14.80
CA ILE A 503 -22.20 -12.84 -13.67
C ILE A 503 -22.74 -11.99 -12.51
N LEU A 504 -22.20 -10.80 -12.27
CA LEU A 504 -22.67 -9.93 -11.19
C LEU A 504 -24.06 -9.32 -11.43
N ASP A 505 -24.62 -9.42 -12.63
CA ASP A 505 -26.01 -9.04 -12.91
C ASP A 505 -26.99 -9.71 -11.94
N GLN A 506 -26.68 -10.93 -11.49
CA GLN A 506 -27.51 -11.71 -10.58
C GLN A 506 -27.65 -11.03 -9.21
N CYS A 507 -26.55 -10.71 -8.54
CA CYS A 507 -26.62 -10.09 -7.22
C CYS A 507 -26.94 -8.59 -7.31
N LEU A 508 -26.53 -7.91 -8.39
CA LEU A 508 -26.76 -6.47 -8.59
C LEU A 508 -28.15 -6.16 -9.14
N GLY A 509 -28.82 -7.12 -9.82
CA GLY A 509 -30.14 -6.93 -10.41
C GLY A 509 -30.18 -5.81 -11.45
N ILE A 510 -29.15 -5.67 -12.25
CA ILE A 510 -28.98 -4.61 -13.25
C ILE A 510 -28.39 -5.14 -14.54
N SER A 511 -28.55 -4.34 -15.61
CA SER A 511 -27.79 -4.51 -16.84
C SER A 511 -27.35 -3.14 -17.39
N TYR A 512 -26.30 -3.11 -18.22
CA TYR A 512 -25.99 -1.94 -19.02
C TYR A 512 -25.26 -2.32 -20.32
N SER A 513 -25.42 -1.48 -21.33
CA SER A 513 -24.73 -1.61 -22.63
C SER A 513 -23.98 -0.34 -23.02
N HIS A 514 -24.28 0.77 -22.38
CA HIS A 514 -23.74 2.07 -22.74
C HIS A 514 -23.13 2.79 -21.55
N PHE A 515 -22.07 3.52 -21.81
CA PHE A 515 -21.45 4.43 -20.87
C PHE A 515 -20.96 5.67 -21.62
N THR A 516 -20.81 6.78 -20.90
CA THR A 516 -20.40 8.07 -21.49
C THR A 516 -19.77 8.97 -20.44
N PHE A 517 -19.28 10.13 -20.89
CA PHE A 517 -18.85 11.18 -19.98
C PHE A 517 -20.03 12.08 -19.63
N PRO A 518 -20.22 12.43 -18.36
CA PRO A 518 -21.25 13.38 -17.95
C PRO A 518 -20.92 14.78 -18.50
N LYS A 519 -21.95 15.49 -18.96
CA LYS A 519 -21.88 16.89 -19.29
C LYS A 519 -23.07 17.57 -18.64
N GLU A 520 -22.83 18.37 -17.60
CA GLU A 520 -23.88 19.03 -16.83
C GLU A 520 -24.97 18.05 -16.34
N VAL A 521 -24.55 16.87 -15.89
CA VAL A 521 -25.45 15.83 -15.37
C VAL A 521 -25.36 15.83 -13.86
N LYS A 522 -26.51 15.79 -13.21
CA LYS A 522 -26.66 15.66 -11.76
C LYS A 522 -27.37 14.37 -11.40
N LEU A 523 -27.31 14.00 -10.13
CA LEU A 523 -28.18 12.96 -9.58
C LEU A 523 -29.55 13.53 -9.25
N SER A 524 -30.60 12.72 -9.42
CA SER A 524 -31.96 12.99 -8.98
C SER A 524 -32.52 11.79 -8.23
N GLY A 525 -33.36 12.02 -7.24
CA GLY A 525 -34.01 11.01 -6.42
C GLY A 525 -34.45 11.58 -5.07
N GLU A 526 -35.13 10.75 -4.29
CA GLU A 526 -35.62 11.13 -2.94
C GLU A 526 -34.71 10.58 -1.84
N THR A 527 -33.70 9.76 -2.18
CA THR A 527 -32.86 9.07 -1.20
C THR A 527 -31.67 9.93 -0.74
N TYR A 528 -31.04 10.66 -1.66
CA TYR A 528 -29.83 11.45 -1.40
C TYR A 528 -30.10 12.94 -1.61
N HIS A 529 -29.59 13.75 -0.69
CA HIS A 529 -29.94 15.19 -0.60
C HIS A 529 -28.74 16.14 -0.70
N CYS A 530 -27.54 15.63 -0.93
CA CYS A 530 -26.35 16.45 -1.08
C CYS A 530 -26.49 17.45 -2.24
N GLU A 531 -26.26 18.75 -1.97
CA GLU A 531 -26.37 19.80 -3.00
C GLU A 531 -25.28 19.69 -4.06
N ASP A 532 -24.05 19.20 -3.70
CA ASP A 532 -22.96 18.92 -4.62
C ASP A 532 -23.16 17.53 -5.27
N ASN A 533 -24.14 17.46 -6.16
CA ASN A 533 -24.56 16.23 -6.80
C ASN A 533 -24.22 16.16 -8.30
N GLU A 534 -23.36 17.05 -8.79
CA GLU A 534 -22.88 17.04 -10.19
C GLU A 534 -21.90 15.88 -10.40
N LEU A 535 -22.09 15.17 -11.53
CA LEU A 535 -21.24 14.03 -11.87
C LEU A 535 -19.92 14.49 -12.47
N LYS A 536 -18.90 13.70 -12.22
CA LYS A 536 -17.54 13.89 -12.74
C LYS A 536 -17.15 12.71 -13.64
N ASN A 537 -16.19 12.89 -14.46
CA ASN A 537 -15.39 11.90 -15.17
C ASN A 537 -16.14 10.80 -15.95
N PHE A 538 -17.12 10.09 -15.38
CA PHE A 538 -17.67 8.88 -15.99
C PHE A 538 -19.07 8.52 -15.50
N MET A 539 -19.90 7.96 -16.40
CA MET A 539 -21.22 7.41 -16.08
C MET A 539 -21.61 6.25 -17.00
N GLU A 540 -22.24 5.24 -16.44
CA GLU A 540 -22.88 4.12 -17.10
C GLU A 540 -24.40 4.32 -17.17
N LEU A 541 -25.02 3.86 -18.24
CA LEU A 541 -26.47 3.98 -18.44
C LEU A 541 -27.13 2.68 -17.95
N VAL A 542 -27.37 2.60 -16.64
CA VAL A 542 -27.81 1.37 -15.97
C VAL A 542 -29.31 1.16 -16.12
N ASN A 543 -29.71 -0.05 -16.54
CA ASN A 543 -31.08 -0.53 -16.53
C ASN A 543 -31.33 -1.38 -15.29
N PRO A 544 -32.30 -1.08 -14.45
CA PRO A 544 -32.68 -1.96 -13.35
C PRO A 544 -33.39 -3.20 -13.86
N GLU A 545 -32.89 -4.39 -13.48
CA GLU A 545 -33.48 -5.71 -13.80
C GLU A 545 -34.04 -6.36 -12.52
N GLY A 546 -34.71 -5.56 -11.71
CA GLY A 546 -35.24 -5.94 -10.41
C GLY A 546 -34.68 -5.14 -9.23
N ALA A 547 -33.53 -4.49 -9.39
CA ALA A 547 -32.96 -3.64 -8.37
C ALA A 547 -33.82 -2.39 -8.10
N GLN A 548 -33.87 -1.99 -6.85
CA GLN A 548 -34.43 -0.70 -6.45
C GLN A 548 -33.53 0.43 -6.94
N VAL A 549 -34.12 1.44 -7.57
CA VAL A 549 -33.40 2.67 -7.98
C VAL A 549 -33.37 3.62 -6.80
N LEU A 550 -32.18 3.96 -6.32
CA LEU A 550 -31.94 4.92 -5.23
C LEU A 550 -31.71 6.33 -5.78
N ALA A 551 -31.05 6.44 -6.95
CA ALA A 551 -30.90 7.68 -7.68
C ALA A 551 -30.85 7.42 -9.20
N SER A 552 -31.33 8.41 -9.98
CA SER A 552 -31.29 8.46 -11.44
C SER A 552 -30.50 9.68 -11.89
N TYR A 553 -30.30 9.84 -13.20
CA TYR A 553 -29.65 11.02 -13.76
C TYR A 553 -30.66 12.16 -13.97
N ASP A 554 -30.39 13.35 -13.43
CA ASP A 554 -31.13 14.57 -13.75
C ASP A 554 -30.59 15.17 -15.07
N HIS A 555 -31.11 14.64 -16.17
CA HIS A 555 -30.76 15.07 -17.50
C HIS A 555 -31.88 14.71 -18.47
N TYR A 556 -32.23 15.62 -19.39
CA TYR A 556 -33.39 15.45 -20.32
C TYR A 556 -33.35 14.14 -21.12
N ASN A 557 -32.16 13.63 -21.47
CA ASN A 557 -31.97 12.41 -22.24
C ASN A 557 -31.70 11.16 -21.38
N TRP A 558 -31.02 11.32 -20.22
CA TRP A 558 -30.51 10.18 -19.42
C TRP A 558 -31.39 9.82 -18.23
N LYS A 559 -32.43 10.59 -17.90
CA LYS A 559 -33.30 10.42 -16.72
C LYS A 559 -33.99 9.06 -16.60
N ARG A 560 -34.04 8.27 -17.68
CA ARG A 560 -34.61 6.92 -17.69
C ARG A 560 -33.67 5.85 -17.13
N TYR A 561 -32.40 6.15 -16.96
CA TYR A 561 -31.39 5.24 -16.46
C TYR A 561 -31.12 5.48 -14.99
N ALA A 562 -30.83 4.37 -14.28
CA ALA A 562 -30.41 4.45 -12.89
C ALA A 562 -28.93 4.87 -12.79
N ALA A 563 -28.59 5.54 -11.70
CA ALA A 563 -27.22 5.93 -11.35
C ALA A 563 -26.73 5.18 -10.12
N VAL A 564 -27.62 4.98 -9.13
CA VAL A 564 -27.38 4.21 -7.91
C VAL A 564 -28.54 3.24 -7.72
N THR A 565 -28.21 1.98 -7.50
CA THR A 565 -29.21 0.92 -7.29
C THR A 565 -28.85 0.06 -6.09
N ARG A 566 -29.86 -0.57 -5.48
CA ARG A 566 -29.69 -1.63 -4.47
C ARG A 566 -30.58 -2.81 -4.80
N ASN A 567 -30.02 -3.99 -4.75
CA ASN A 567 -30.76 -5.24 -4.97
C ASN A 567 -30.67 -6.14 -3.75
N ALA A 568 -31.78 -6.75 -3.38
CA ALA A 568 -31.82 -7.85 -2.42
C ALA A 568 -31.54 -9.16 -3.16
N TYR A 569 -30.54 -9.90 -2.73
CA TYR A 569 -30.17 -11.17 -3.36
C TYR A 569 -29.86 -12.22 -2.31
N GLY A 570 -30.63 -13.31 -2.33
CA GLY A 570 -30.55 -14.32 -1.27
C GLY A 570 -30.89 -13.71 0.10
N LYS A 571 -29.93 -13.64 1.00
CA LYS A 571 -30.05 -13.05 2.34
C LYS A 571 -29.39 -11.68 2.50
N GLY A 572 -28.61 -11.25 1.51
CA GLY A 572 -27.85 -10.01 1.54
C GLY A 572 -28.37 -8.96 0.57
N THR A 573 -27.61 -7.90 0.41
CA THR A 573 -27.88 -6.79 -0.50
C THR A 573 -26.64 -6.40 -1.30
N ALA A 574 -26.86 -5.88 -2.51
CA ALA A 574 -25.78 -5.36 -3.34
C ALA A 574 -26.13 -3.96 -3.84
N THR A 575 -25.29 -2.98 -3.52
CA THR A 575 -25.42 -1.59 -3.96
C THR A 575 -24.41 -1.31 -5.07
N TYR A 576 -24.90 -0.79 -6.19
CA TYR A 576 -24.10 -0.42 -7.36
C TYR A 576 -24.10 1.09 -7.57
N LEU A 577 -22.90 1.66 -7.72
CA LEU A 577 -22.68 3.05 -8.11
C LEU A 577 -22.21 3.11 -9.56
N GLY A 578 -23.10 3.43 -10.49
CA GLY A 578 -22.84 3.46 -11.93
C GLY A 578 -22.19 4.76 -12.44
N CYS A 579 -21.75 5.65 -11.57
CA CYS A 579 -21.19 6.94 -11.98
C CYS A 579 -20.19 7.49 -10.95
N TRP A 580 -19.39 8.46 -11.39
CA TRP A 580 -18.45 9.17 -10.51
C TRP A 580 -19.10 10.45 -9.97
N THR A 581 -19.36 10.51 -8.68
CA THR A 581 -19.98 11.64 -7.98
C THR A 581 -18.93 12.54 -7.32
N GLY A 582 -19.35 13.66 -6.74
CA GLY A 582 -18.56 14.42 -5.78
C GLY A 582 -18.37 13.64 -4.47
N ASP A 583 -17.34 13.99 -3.70
CA ASP A 583 -16.96 13.31 -2.46
C ASP A 583 -18.06 13.33 -1.40
N ALA A 584 -18.76 14.46 -1.26
CA ALA A 584 -19.84 14.60 -0.29
C ALA A 584 -21.02 13.68 -0.63
N MET A 585 -21.38 13.57 -1.91
CA MET A 585 -22.42 12.67 -2.40
C MET A 585 -22.02 11.20 -2.19
N LEU A 586 -20.76 10.83 -2.50
CA LEU A 586 -20.28 9.48 -2.22
C LEU A 586 -20.37 9.14 -0.74
N ARG A 587 -20.01 10.09 0.13
CA ARG A 587 -20.11 9.90 1.59
C ARG A 587 -21.53 9.65 2.04
N GLU A 588 -22.51 10.36 1.48
CA GLU A 588 -23.93 10.13 1.76
C GLU A 588 -24.37 8.72 1.30
N ILE A 589 -23.95 8.30 0.10
CA ILE A 589 -24.22 6.95 -0.42
C ILE A 589 -23.59 5.88 0.48
N LEU A 590 -22.33 6.05 0.87
CA LEU A 590 -21.67 5.09 1.76
C LEU A 590 -22.27 5.05 3.15
N THR A 591 -22.77 6.18 3.67
CA THR A 591 -23.53 6.24 4.93
C THR A 591 -24.77 5.35 4.85
N ASP A 592 -25.50 5.43 3.75
CA ASP A 592 -26.69 4.60 3.50
C ASP A 592 -26.31 3.10 3.38
N VAL A 593 -25.21 2.78 2.68
CA VAL A 593 -24.66 1.42 2.60
C VAL A 593 -24.29 0.85 3.97
N LEU A 594 -23.60 1.65 4.80
CA LEU A 594 -23.19 1.24 6.15
C LEU A 594 -24.41 1.00 7.06
N LYS A 595 -25.45 1.82 6.94
CA LYS A 595 -26.71 1.63 7.67
C LYS A 595 -27.43 0.35 7.24
N ASP A 596 -27.47 0.08 5.94
CA ASP A 596 -28.04 -1.15 5.38
C ASP A 596 -27.30 -2.41 5.87
N ALA A 597 -25.97 -2.33 5.96
CA ALA A 597 -25.10 -3.40 6.47
C ALA A 597 -25.09 -3.51 8.01
N GLY A 598 -25.80 -2.66 8.74
CA GLY A 598 -25.79 -2.64 10.21
C GLY A 598 -24.46 -2.18 10.84
N LEU A 599 -23.63 -1.45 10.08
CA LEU A 599 -22.30 -0.98 10.48
C LEU A 599 -22.27 0.49 10.90
N TRP A 600 -23.41 1.15 11.01
CA TRP A 600 -23.50 2.54 11.45
C TRP A 600 -23.75 2.60 12.96
N GLY A 601 -22.84 3.26 13.67
CA GLY A 601 -22.90 3.43 15.13
C GLY A 601 -22.44 4.80 15.58
N MET A 602 -22.24 4.97 16.89
CA MET A 602 -21.86 6.26 17.48
C MET A 602 -20.51 6.78 17.00
N GLU A 603 -19.58 5.88 16.63
CA GLU A 603 -18.26 6.27 16.10
C GLU A 603 -18.40 6.92 14.72
N GLN A 604 -19.36 6.47 13.90
CA GLN A 604 -19.62 7.00 12.57
C GLN A 604 -20.37 8.34 12.60
N GLU A 605 -20.95 8.73 13.75
CA GLU A 605 -21.54 10.06 13.96
C GLU A 605 -20.47 11.13 14.25
N VAL A 606 -19.23 10.70 14.54
CA VAL A 606 -18.12 11.64 14.74
C VAL A 606 -17.56 12.07 13.37
N GLU A 607 -17.64 13.37 13.11
CA GLU A 607 -17.25 13.93 11.83
C GLU A 607 -15.73 14.16 11.73
N PHE A 608 -15.18 13.96 10.53
CA PHE A 608 -13.85 14.46 10.19
C PHE A 608 -13.77 15.98 10.52
N PRO A 609 -12.68 16.49 11.13
CA PRO A 609 -11.31 15.95 11.15
C PRO A 609 -10.94 15.04 12.34
N VAL A 610 -11.88 14.60 13.16
CA VAL A 610 -11.58 13.61 14.18
C VAL A 610 -11.78 12.22 13.60
N ILE A 611 -10.74 11.40 13.73
CA ILE A 611 -10.73 9.99 13.30
C ILE A 611 -10.65 9.10 14.53
N ILE A 612 -11.50 8.06 14.55
CA ILE A 612 -11.53 7.05 15.61
C ILE A 612 -11.00 5.73 15.03
N LYS A 613 -10.01 5.16 15.71
CA LYS A 613 -9.49 3.82 15.42
C LYS A 613 -9.43 2.99 16.70
N LYS A 614 -9.64 1.69 16.59
CA LYS A 614 -9.65 0.82 17.76
C LYS A 614 -9.10 -0.58 17.48
N GLY A 615 -8.74 -1.26 18.57
CA GLY A 615 -8.32 -2.65 18.53
C GLY A 615 -8.21 -3.21 19.94
N THR A 616 -7.83 -4.48 20.06
CA THR A 616 -7.61 -5.13 21.33
C THR A 616 -6.10 -5.35 21.53
N ASN A 617 -5.59 -4.96 22.69
CA ASN A 617 -4.18 -5.16 23.06
C ASN A 617 -3.92 -6.55 23.68
N ASP A 618 -2.66 -6.86 23.97
CA ASP A 618 -2.26 -8.12 24.60
C ASP A 618 -2.78 -8.30 26.05
N LEU A 619 -3.27 -7.21 26.67
CA LEU A 619 -3.91 -7.26 27.99
C LEU A 619 -5.41 -7.64 27.89
N GLY A 620 -5.91 -7.86 26.68
CA GLY A 620 -7.30 -8.19 26.41
C GLY A 620 -8.26 -7.00 26.54
N LYS A 621 -7.72 -5.79 26.55
CA LYS A 621 -8.48 -4.54 26.65
C LYS A 621 -8.65 -3.90 25.29
N GLU A 622 -9.79 -3.24 25.10
CA GLU A 622 -10.01 -2.41 23.92
C GLU A 622 -9.26 -1.08 24.07
N VAL A 623 -8.51 -0.71 23.04
CA VAL A 623 -7.77 0.56 22.95
C VAL A 623 -8.39 1.38 21.84
N VAL A 624 -8.86 2.59 22.18
CA VAL A 624 -9.54 3.49 21.24
C VAL A 624 -8.71 4.77 21.11
N TYR A 625 -8.32 5.07 19.87
CA TYR A 625 -7.59 6.29 19.49
C TYR A 625 -8.59 7.32 18.95
N TYR A 626 -8.47 8.54 19.44
CA TYR A 626 -9.17 9.72 18.93
C TYR A 626 -8.12 10.69 18.39
N LEU A 627 -8.06 10.84 17.08
CA LEU A 627 -7.00 11.54 16.34
C LEU A 627 -7.60 12.82 15.72
N ASN A 628 -7.09 14.00 16.08
CA ASN A 628 -7.57 15.27 15.55
C ASN A 628 -6.65 15.82 14.46
N TYR A 629 -7.08 15.73 13.21
CA TYR A 629 -6.35 16.23 12.04
C TYR A 629 -6.74 17.67 11.70
N SER A 630 -6.79 18.55 12.70
CA SER A 630 -7.03 19.99 12.50
C SER A 630 -6.25 20.83 13.52
N PRO A 631 -6.00 22.13 13.24
CA PRO A 631 -5.37 23.03 14.20
C PRO A 631 -6.28 23.44 15.37
N GLU A 632 -7.60 23.22 15.25
CA GLU A 632 -8.55 23.61 16.29
C GLU A 632 -8.74 22.50 17.31
N VAL A 633 -9.05 22.90 18.54
CA VAL A 633 -9.52 21.98 19.58
C VAL A 633 -10.84 21.34 19.15
N ARG A 634 -10.97 20.04 19.31
CA ARG A 634 -12.20 19.28 19.03
C ARG A 634 -12.71 18.59 20.28
N ASN A 635 -14.02 18.59 20.41
CA ASN A 635 -14.72 17.92 21.51
C ASN A 635 -15.50 16.71 20.97
N VAL A 636 -15.25 15.56 21.55
CA VAL A 636 -15.94 14.30 21.21
C VAL A 636 -16.63 13.77 22.45
N ILE A 637 -17.87 13.34 22.32
CA ILE A 637 -18.55 12.64 23.40
C ILE A 637 -18.04 11.19 23.39
N TYR A 638 -17.47 10.77 24.51
CA TYR A 638 -17.04 9.39 24.68
C TYR A 638 -18.27 8.47 24.83
N HIS A 639 -18.30 7.42 24.06
CA HIS A 639 -19.30 6.37 24.16
C HIS A 639 -18.64 5.01 24.37
N GLY A 640 -18.92 4.38 25.51
CA GLY A 640 -18.36 3.07 25.83
C GLY A 640 -18.37 2.78 27.32
N THR A 641 -17.80 1.61 27.66
CA THR A 641 -17.56 1.24 29.07
C THR A 641 -16.54 2.15 29.72
N ASP A 642 -16.58 2.25 31.05
CA ASP A 642 -15.61 3.02 31.81
C ASP A 642 -14.18 2.58 31.47
N GLY A 643 -13.29 3.55 31.28
CA GLY A 643 -11.91 3.33 30.87
C GLY A 643 -10.94 4.34 31.47
N GLU A 644 -9.69 4.30 31.01
CA GLU A 644 -8.62 5.23 31.40
C GLU A 644 -8.04 5.91 30.16
N GLU A 645 -7.93 7.23 30.18
CA GLU A 645 -7.15 7.98 29.18
C GLU A 645 -5.66 7.83 29.52
N LEU A 646 -4.89 7.25 28.58
CA LEU A 646 -3.57 6.73 28.87
C LEU A 646 -2.49 7.80 29.12
N PHE A 647 -2.57 9.00 28.51
CA PHE A 647 -1.57 10.04 28.71
C PHE A 647 -1.74 10.74 30.07
N GLY A 648 -2.97 11.13 30.40
CA GLY A 648 -3.31 11.82 31.64
C GLY A 648 -3.63 10.88 32.80
N LYS A 649 -3.77 9.57 32.55
CA LYS A 649 -4.21 8.56 33.51
C LYS A 649 -5.53 8.95 34.22
N ALA A 650 -6.42 9.57 33.45
CA ALA A 650 -7.71 10.03 33.92
C ALA A 650 -8.80 9.00 33.62
N ALA A 651 -9.67 8.74 34.60
CA ALA A 651 -10.84 7.91 34.36
C ALA A 651 -11.79 8.60 33.35
N VAL A 652 -12.35 7.80 32.45
CA VAL A 652 -13.31 8.26 31.43
C VAL A 652 -14.56 7.40 31.52
N THR A 653 -15.72 8.04 31.50
CA THR A 653 -17.04 7.39 31.62
C THR A 653 -17.94 7.74 30.45
N ASP A 654 -18.94 6.92 30.17
CA ASP A 654 -19.89 7.16 29.08
C ASP A 654 -20.56 8.55 29.21
N GLY A 655 -20.70 9.23 28.06
CA GLY A 655 -21.24 10.59 27.97
C GLY A 655 -20.26 11.72 28.33
N GLN A 656 -19.03 11.40 28.76
CA GLN A 656 -18.01 12.39 29.06
C GLN A 656 -17.48 13.04 27.77
N VAL A 657 -17.24 14.36 27.84
CA VAL A 657 -16.59 15.09 26.73
C VAL A 657 -15.07 14.87 26.79
N LEU A 658 -14.49 14.39 25.72
CA LEU A 658 -13.05 14.35 25.48
C LEU A 658 -12.66 15.60 24.69
N GLU A 659 -11.86 16.46 25.28
CA GLU A 659 -11.25 17.59 24.59
C GLU A 659 -9.92 17.16 23.98
N ILE A 660 -9.77 17.31 22.66
CA ILE A 660 -8.58 16.94 21.90
C ILE A 660 -7.97 18.20 21.31
N GLY A 661 -6.72 18.49 21.66
CA GLY A 661 -5.99 19.66 21.16
C GLY A 661 -5.85 19.65 19.63
N GLY A 662 -5.47 20.78 19.05
CA GLY A 662 -5.14 20.86 17.62
C GLY A 662 -3.92 20.01 17.31
N TRP A 663 -3.96 19.23 16.22
CA TRP A 663 -2.93 18.26 15.82
C TRP A 663 -2.49 17.33 16.97
N ASP A 664 -3.47 16.85 17.74
CA ASP A 664 -3.25 16.05 18.94
C ASP A 664 -4.15 14.81 18.95
N LEU A 665 -4.00 13.99 19.98
CA LEU A 665 -4.76 12.74 20.12
C LEU A 665 -5.06 12.41 21.59
N LYS A 666 -6.06 11.56 21.78
CA LYS A 666 -6.36 10.87 23.03
C LYS A 666 -6.41 9.38 22.80
N ILE A 667 -5.99 8.60 23.80
CA ILE A 667 -6.08 7.13 23.77
C ILE A 667 -6.82 6.71 25.03
N VAL A 668 -7.90 5.96 24.84
CA VAL A 668 -8.68 5.40 25.97
C VAL A 668 -8.55 3.87 25.93
N GLU A 669 -8.12 3.29 27.04
CA GLU A 669 -8.09 1.85 27.27
C GLU A 669 -9.26 1.43 28.16
N ARG A 670 -10.06 0.41 27.73
CA ARG A 670 -11.27 -0.02 28.44
C ARG A 670 -11.47 -1.54 28.42
#